data_bbf611a1a1b0c9ddd10b90b0d7e957b7
#
_entry.id   bbf611a1a1b0c9ddd10b90b0d7e957b7
#
_cell.length_a   1.000
_cell.length_b   1.000
_cell.length_c   1.000
_cell.angle_alpha   90.00
_cell.angle_beta   90.00
_cell.angle_gamma   90.00
#
_symmetry.space_group_name_H-M   'P 1'
#
loop_
_entity.id
_entity.type
_entity.pdbx_description
1 polymer ?
#
loop_
_entity_poly.entity_id
_entity_poly.type
_entity_poly.pdbx_seq_one_letter_code
_entity_poly.pdbx_strand_id
1 'polypeptide(L)'
;LKAQPDGEMKDGFVEVLVKTNGAYEGLSLDMSVLDAAGNTVALDGQYANEDHRTMLRAIVAGADLWSSEHPTLYTLVLTLKNNGAPIEYISTKFGFRKVEILDGVIRINDRRVVFKGTNRHEFDCRTGRYITEEVMRDDLEKMKRANMNAVRTSHYPNCPRWMELCDEYGIYVIDENNMESHGTNRSTIIGCPQIPDSRPEWEKACMDRIQALYERDKNCTCVVCWSMGNESLGGETPKKMYRYLKNVDDTRFVHFECHGDPEEQSLSDVQSKMYAKPQECEEYALTRRDGRPYLLCEYTHAMGNSCGSTDEYTTLWDKYPCLQGGFVWDWVDQSILTKDDQGREYLAYGGDFGDEPNDGHFCGNGLLFGDRRITPKYYEIQKLYQYVDFCAVDPVRGQVEIKNKYLFTDLADFELYWCQCSDKGVFRDGVVEVQLAPGEKVLDLELGRPCNTEFYLNLELRTKEKTLWCPAGFAVAKEQFVIDAFANTYDELVADAPLLVDDTYGSLRGMSDDVNIRFERRERNQLVSIKVGGEELLQGPMRFNFWRALTDNDRGTRAGSRLGCWRDAGDTPGIYNNTKWSIENYKILDGGKKVVVVSGATVCTQPECKGQVIYTITSKGMEVDMQFFPNDALPEIPEVGLLFELPPDFENLTYLGAGPEENYIDRCNATQIGLYNTTVTDLYTDYLKPQECGNRTGVRYATLVGQKKVFSLVAEPVMELNVSHWLPKEIENTWHGKDLPPVTKTVVRCIARQQGVGGYDSWGAHCNEKYKNKTDKTYRLKFQIRF
;
A
#
# COMPACT_ATOMS: atom_id res chain seq x y z
N LEU A 1 -9.71 -30.64 -19.88
CA LEU A 1 -8.33 -30.54 -20.26
C LEU A 1 -7.45 -30.64 -19.01
N LYS A 2 -6.45 -31.55 -19.03
CA LYS A 2 -5.39 -31.63 -18.02
C LYS A 2 -4.04 -31.49 -18.75
N ALA A 3 -3.25 -30.51 -18.38
CA ALA A 3 -1.94 -30.23 -18.98
C ALA A 3 -0.92 -30.05 -17.85
N GLN A 4 0.02 -30.99 -17.75
CA GLN A 4 0.99 -31.04 -16.67
C GLN A 4 2.38 -31.40 -17.22
N PRO A 5 3.47 -30.91 -16.63
CA PRO A 5 4.80 -31.41 -16.96
C PRO A 5 5.03 -32.83 -16.45
N ASP A 6 6.02 -33.50 -17.00
CA ASP A 6 6.55 -34.76 -16.48
C ASP A 6 7.26 -34.60 -15.13
N GLY A 7 7.72 -35.71 -14.55
CA GLY A 7 8.43 -35.69 -13.27
C GLY A 7 9.81 -34.98 -13.31
N GLU A 8 10.36 -34.72 -14.51
CA GLU A 8 11.61 -33.98 -14.71
C GLU A 8 11.41 -32.52 -15.13
N MET A 9 10.14 -32.07 -15.22
CA MET A 9 9.74 -30.72 -15.67
C MET A 9 10.24 -30.37 -17.08
N LYS A 10 10.31 -31.35 -17.97
CA LYS A 10 10.84 -31.20 -19.34
C LYS A 10 9.78 -31.34 -20.42
N ASP A 11 8.96 -32.38 -20.33
CA ASP A 11 7.96 -32.71 -21.34
C ASP A 11 6.56 -32.40 -20.81
N GLY A 12 5.68 -31.91 -21.67
CA GLY A 12 4.29 -31.60 -21.31
C GLY A 12 3.33 -32.72 -21.70
N PHE A 13 2.55 -33.22 -20.74
CA PHE A 13 1.49 -34.19 -20.98
C PHE A 13 0.15 -33.47 -21.11
N VAL A 14 -0.57 -33.76 -22.20
CA VAL A 14 -1.90 -33.23 -22.45
C VAL A 14 -2.89 -34.39 -22.47
N GLU A 15 -3.90 -34.31 -21.63
CA GLU A 15 -5.06 -35.22 -21.63
C GLU A 15 -6.33 -34.38 -21.82
N VAL A 16 -7.15 -34.76 -22.81
CA VAL A 16 -8.41 -34.09 -23.13
C VAL A 16 -9.53 -35.08 -23.14
N LEU A 17 -10.44 -34.97 -22.18
CA LEU A 17 -11.69 -35.71 -22.16
C LEU A 17 -12.73 -34.91 -22.93
N VAL A 18 -13.13 -35.42 -24.11
CA VAL A 18 -14.20 -34.84 -24.91
C VAL A 18 -15.51 -35.59 -24.64
N LYS A 19 -16.56 -34.85 -24.27
CA LYS A 19 -17.92 -35.38 -24.12
C LYS A 19 -18.76 -34.94 -25.32
N THR A 20 -19.35 -35.88 -26.06
CA THR A 20 -20.21 -35.62 -27.22
C THR A 20 -21.67 -35.74 -26.86
N ASN A 21 -22.52 -34.90 -27.45
CA ASN A 21 -23.97 -34.98 -27.24
C ASN A 21 -24.59 -35.89 -28.30
N GLY A 22 -24.33 -37.19 -28.18
CA GLY A 22 -24.74 -38.23 -29.09
C GLY A 22 -23.56 -39.00 -29.69
N ALA A 23 -23.72 -40.28 -29.97
CA ALA A 23 -22.82 -41.08 -30.75
C ALA A 23 -23.42 -41.28 -32.15
N TYR A 24 -22.65 -40.98 -33.16
CA TYR A 24 -23.03 -41.21 -34.53
C TYR A 24 -21.94 -42.04 -35.20
N GLU A 25 -22.36 -43.04 -35.97
CA GLU A 25 -21.44 -43.85 -36.77
C GLU A 25 -20.62 -42.96 -37.72
N GLY A 26 -19.28 -43.13 -37.73
CA GLY A 26 -18.38 -42.32 -38.56
C GLY A 26 -17.85 -41.02 -37.93
N LEU A 27 -18.18 -40.70 -36.67
CA LEU A 27 -17.58 -39.59 -35.97
C LEU A 27 -16.14 -39.90 -35.49
N SER A 28 -15.24 -38.98 -35.72
CA SER A 28 -13.87 -38.99 -35.17
C SER A 28 -13.45 -37.62 -34.67
N LEU A 29 -12.51 -37.60 -33.74
CA LEU A 29 -11.94 -36.42 -33.13
C LEU A 29 -10.44 -36.36 -33.41
N ASP A 30 -9.99 -35.30 -33.97
CA ASP A 30 -8.55 -35.00 -34.04
C ASP A 30 -8.21 -33.89 -33.04
N MET A 31 -7.03 -34.02 -32.42
CA MET A 31 -6.43 -33.01 -31.54
C MET A 31 -5.13 -32.52 -32.14
N SER A 32 -4.97 -31.24 -32.19
CA SER A 32 -3.70 -30.57 -32.49
C SER A 32 -3.31 -29.63 -31.37
N VAL A 33 -2.05 -29.68 -30.94
CA VAL A 33 -1.45 -28.73 -30.01
C VAL A 33 -0.51 -27.83 -30.78
N LEU A 34 -0.72 -26.53 -30.69
CA LEU A 34 0.08 -25.51 -31.36
C LEU A 34 0.90 -24.73 -30.35
N ASP A 35 2.15 -24.41 -30.66
CA ASP A 35 2.98 -23.48 -29.88
C ASP A 35 2.54 -22.01 -30.08
N ALA A 36 3.22 -21.06 -29.42
CA ALA A 36 2.93 -19.64 -29.52
C ALA A 36 3.17 -19.07 -30.94
N ALA A 37 4.00 -19.73 -31.76
CA ALA A 37 4.24 -19.34 -33.15
C ALA A 37 3.22 -19.97 -34.13
N GLY A 38 2.31 -20.83 -33.63
CA GLY A 38 1.30 -21.53 -34.43
C GLY A 38 1.79 -22.82 -35.06
N ASN A 39 2.96 -23.33 -34.70
CA ASN A 39 3.45 -24.61 -35.19
C ASN A 39 2.79 -25.76 -34.44
N THR A 40 2.40 -26.81 -35.15
CA THR A 40 1.90 -28.04 -34.55
C THR A 40 3.02 -28.79 -33.83
N VAL A 41 2.93 -28.93 -32.52
CA VAL A 41 3.92 -29.60 -31.68
C VAL A 41 3.49 -30.96 -31.16
N ALA A 42 2.18 -31.25 -31.18
CA ALA A 42 1.67 -32.57 -30.83
C ALA A 42 0.32 -32.83 -31.51
N LEU A 43 -0.01 -34.12 -31.72
CA LEU A 43 -1.21 -34.57 -32.39
C LEU A 43 -1.76 -35.86 -31.74
N ASP A 44 -3.07 -36.02 -31.74
CA ASP A 44 -3.76 -37.29 -31.46
C ASP A 44 -5.08 -37.36 -32.28
N GLY A 45 -5.61 -38.56 -32.50
CA GLY A 45 -6.87 -38.72 -33.17
C GLY A 45 -7.54 -40.07 -32.79
N GLN A 46 -8.81 -39.99 -32.47
CA GLN A 46 -9.59 -41.13 -32.00
C GLN A 46 -10.98 -41.14 -32.65
N TYR A 47 -11.55 -42.34 -32.86
CA TYR A 47 -12.98 -42.47 -33.15
C TYR A 47 -13.78 -42.13 -31.89
N ALA A 48 -14.93 -41.45 -32.05
CA ALA A 48 -15.83 -41.16 -30.95
C ALA A 48 -16.40 -42.43 -30.35
N ASN A 49 -16.30 -42.57 -29.02
CA ASN A 49 -16.77 -43.75 -28.29
C ASN A 49 -18.29 -43.78 -28.14
N GLU A 50 -18.86 -44.99 -28.09
CA GLU A 50 -20.30 -45.23 -27.90
C GLU A 50 -20.82 -44.69 -26.56
N ASP A 51 -19.95 -44.58 -25.53
CA ASP A 51 -20.28 -44.02 -24.22
C ASP A 51 -20.24 -42.48 -24.18
N HIS A 52 -20.12 -41.84 -25.33
CA HIS A 52 -20.04 -40.39 -25.51
C HIS A 52 -18.83 -39.73 -24.84
N ARG A 53 -17.78 -40.47 -24.49
CA ARG A 53 -16.54 -40.01 -23.86
C ARG A 53 -15.32 -40.47 -24.66
N THR A 54 -14.58 -39.54 -25.19
CA THR A 54 -13.33 -39.82 -25.93
C THR A 54 -12.17 -39.18 -25.24
N MET A 55 -11.13 -39.96 -24.89
CA MET A 55 -9.89 -39.47 -24.29
C MET A 55 -8.81 -39.31 -25.36
N LEU A 56 -8.34 -38.08 -25.53
CA LEU A 56 -7.19 -37.76 -26.39
C LEU A 56 -5.97 -37.49 -25.52
N ARG A 57 -4.79 -37.92 -25.98
CA ARG A 57 -3.53 -37.76 -25.25
C ARG A 57 -2.41 -37.43 -26.18
N ALA A 58 -1.56 -36.47 -25.77
CA ALA A 58 -0.37 -36.14 -26.51
C ALA A 58 0.76 -35.74 -25.55
N ILE A 59 2.01 -35.80 -26.07
CA ILE A 59 3.20 -35.35 -25.37
C ILE A 59 3.81 -34.21 -26.19
N VAL A 60 4.10 -33.09 -25.55
CA VAL A 60 4.87 -31.98 -26.10
C VAL A 60 6.30 -32.06 -25.56
N ALA A 61 7.25 -32.48 -26.42
CA ALA A 61 8.64 -32.59 -26.00
C ALA A 61 9.25 -31.22 -25.78
N GLY A 62 9.98 -31.05 -24.68
CA GLY A 62 10.62 -29.77 -24.30
C GLY A 62 9.61 -28.63 -24.10
N ALA A 63 8.50 -28.92 -23.44
CA ALA A 63 7.45 -27.93 -23.22
C ALA A 63 7.90 -26.78 -22.31
N ASP A 64 7.67 -25.54 -22.74
CA ASP A 64 7.80 -24.37 -21.87
C ASP A 64 6.66 -24.33 -20.86
N LEU A 65 7.03 -24.22 -19.58
CA LEU A 65 6.07 -24.23 -18.49
C LEU A 65 5.45 -22.84 -18.26
N TRP A 66 4.17 -22.84 -17.96
CA TRP A 66 3.46 -21.63 -17.58
C TRP A 66 3.71 -21.28 -16.10
N SER A 67 4.02 -20.02 -15.85
CA SER A 67 4.14 -19.43 -14.50
C SER A 67 3.74 -17.96 -14.55
N SER A 68 3.66 -17.31 -13.38
CA SER A 68 3.44 -15.86 -13.30
C SER A 68 4.61 -15.04 -13.88
N GLU A 69 5.79 -15.63 -13.98
CA GLU A 69 6.99 -15.00 -14.54
C GLU A 69 7.09 -15.25 -16.06
N HIS A 70 6.73 -16.46 -16.49
CA HIS A 70 6.77 -16.91 -17.88
C HIS A 70 5.41 -17.50 -18.27
N PRO A 71 4.43 -16.68 -18.72
CA PRO A 71 3.08 -17.13 -19.02
C PRO A 71 2.96 -17.73 -20.41
N THR A 72 3.75 -18.77 -20.70
CA THR A 72 3.76 -19.45 -22.00
C THR A 72 2.47 -20.24 -22.21
N LEU A 73 1.76 -19.93 -23.27
CA LEU A 73 0.49 -20.58 -23.65
C LEU A 73 0.62 -21.32 -24.97
N TYR A 74 -0.01 -22.50 -25.01
CA TYR A 74 -0.25 -23.33 -26.18
C TYR A 74 -1.70 -23.19 -26.60
N THR A 75 -2.01 -23.54 -27.85
CA THR A 75 -3.38 -23.58 -28.35
C THR A 75 -3.77 -25.03 -28.62
N LEU A 76 -4.78 -25.50 -27.96
CA LEU A 76 -5.48 -26.75 -28.28
C LEU A 76 -6.50 -26.50 -29.38
N VAL A 77 -6.48 -27.29 -30.45
CA VAL A 77 -7.52 -27.31 -31.48
C VAL A 77 -8.10 -28.74 -31.56
N LEU A 78 -9.38 -28.85 -31.30
CA LEU A 78 -10.16 -30.08 -31.51
C LEU A 78 -10.91 -29.95 -32.82
N THR A 79 -10.84 -30.97 -33.65
CA THR A 79 -11.59 -31.08 -34.91
C THR A 79 -12.54 -32.27 -34.84
N LEU A 80 -13.82 -32.01 -34.83
CA LEU A 80 -14.84 -33.06 -34.97
C LEU A 80 -15.06 -33.34 -36.45
N LYS A 81 -14.96 -34.61 -36.84
CA LYS A 81 -15.13 -35.08 -38.22
C LYS A 81 -16.25 -36.07 -38.34
N ASN A 82 -16.95 -36.05 -39.47
CA ASN A 82 -17.91 -37.09 -39.87
C ASN A 82 -17.45 -37.73 -41.17
N ASN A 83 -17.19 -39.04 -41.13
CA ASN A 83 -16.62 -39.79 -42.26
C ASN A 83 -15.39 -39.11 -42.85
N GLY A 84 -14.50 -38.58 -41.99
CA GLY A 84 -13.26 -37.91 -42.35
C GLY A 84 -13.41 -36.43 -42.73
N ALA A 85 -14.59 -35.89 -42.92
CA ALA A 85 -14.83 -34.47 -43.19
C ALA A 85 -15.02 -33.67 -41.94
N PRO A 86 -14.26 -32.55 -41.73
CA PRO A 86 -14.43 -31.70 -40.54
C PRO A 86 -15.82 -31.05 -40.52
N ILE A 87 -16.50 -31.07 -39.38
CA ILE A 87 -17.82 -30.48 -39.16
C ILE A 87 -17.81 -29.41 -38.05
N GLU A 88 -16.84 -29.46 -37.13
CA GLU A 88 -16.73 -28.48 -36.05
C GLU A 88 -15.26 -28.31 -35.61
N TYR A 89 -14.91 -27.11 -35.25
CA TYR A 89 -13.61 -26.77 -34.65
C TYR A 89 -13.84 -26.10 -33.30
N ILE A 90 -13.13 -26.57 -32.29
CA ILE A 90 -13.11 -25.95 -30.93
C ILE A 90 -11.66 -25.65 -30.61
N SER A 91 -11.36 -24.42 -30.13
CA SER A 91 -10.02 -24.06 -29.70
C SER A 91 -10.03 -23.43 -28.32
N THR A 92 -8.96 -23.66 -27.55
CA THR A 92 -8.72 -23.03 -26.27
C THR A 92 -7.22 -22.88 -26.05
N LYS A 93 -6.80 -21.83 -25.33
CA LYS A 93 -5.43 -21.66 -24.86
C LYS A 93 -5.24 -22.43 -23.56
N PHE A 94 -4.04 -22.90 -23.30
CA PHE A 94 -3.65 -23.54 -22.04
C PHE A 94 -2.13 -23.46 -21.83
N GLY A 95 -1.68 -23.63 -20.59
CA GLY A 95 -0.27 -23.76 -20.25
C GLY A 95 0.02 -25.03 -19.46
N PHE A 96 1.25 -25.54 -19.54
CA PHE A 96 1.70 -26.64 -18.71
C PHE A 96 2.14 -26.13 -17.36
N ARG A 97 1.54 -26.62 -16.30
CA ARG A 97 1.93 -26.33 -14.92
C ARG A 97 1.59 -27.47 -13.97
N LYS A 98 2.34 -27.54 -12.86
CA LYS A 98 2.07 -28.43 -11.74
C LYS A 98 1.83 -27.58 -10.49
N VAL A 99 0.74 -27.85 -9.76
CA VAL A 99 0.46 -27.28 -8.45
C VAL A 99 0.36 -28.42 -7.44
N GLU A 100 1.09 -28.32 -6.35
CA GLU A 100 1.07 -29.33 -5.29
C GLU A 100 1.33 -28.70 -3.92
N ILE A 101 0.86 -29.37 -2.88
CA ILE A 101 1.27 -29.11 -1.50
C ILE A 101 2.17 -30.26 -1.06
N LEU A 102 3.44 -29.93 -0.80
CA LEU A 102 4.43 -30.90 -0.35
C LEU A 102 5.09 -30.40 0.94
N ASP A 103 5.09 -31.24 1.99
CA ASP A 103 5.64 -30.91 3.33
C ASP A 103 5.06 -29.62 3.93
N GLY A 104 3.77 -29.35 3.68
CA GLY A 104 3.07 -28.14 4.14
C GLY A 104 3.54 -26.87 3.45
N VAL A 105 3.95 -26.98 2.18
CA VAL A 105 4.36 -25.86 1.32
C VAL A 105 3.72 -26.01 -0.04
N ILE A 106 3.06 -24.95 -0.50
CA ILE A 106 2.51 -24.87 -1.89
C ILE A 106 3.67 -24.66 -2.84
N ARG A 107 3.73 -25.49 -3.87
CA ARG A 107 4.72 -25.39 -4.94
C ARG A 107 4.02 -25.27 -6.30
N ILE A 108 4.60 -24.44 -7.14
CA ILE A 108 4.24 -24.34 -8.54
C ILE A 108 5.48 -24.67 -9.36
N ASN A 109 5.37 -25.67 -10.25
CA ASN A 109 6.50 -26.21 -11.02
C ASN A 109 7.71 -26.51 -10.10
N ASP A 110 7.45 -27.26 -9.04
CA ASP A 110 8.39 -27.69 -7.99
C ASP A 110 9.06 -26.56 -7.16
N ARG A 111 8.69 -25.30 -7.42
CA ARG A 111 9.22 -24.14 -6.67
C ARG A 111 8.22 -23.64 -5.63
N ARG A 112 8.72 -23.30 -4.43
CA ARG A 112 7.91 -22.65 -3.39
C ARG A 112 7.41 -21.31 -3.88
N VAL A 113 6.10 -21.13 -3.93
CA VAL A 113 5.49 -19.84 -4.28
C VAL A 113 5.20 -18.99 -3.04
N VAL A 114 5.34 -17.66 -3.17
CA VAL A 114 4.77 -16.67 -2.26
C VAL A 114 3.74 -15.87 -3.05
N PHE A 115 2.48 -15.92 -2.62
CA PHE A 115 1.41 -15.17 -3.26
C PHE A 115 1.47 -13.69 -2.84
N LYS A 116 1.92 -12.85 -3.73
CA LYS A 116 1.95 -11.39 -3.61
C LYS A 116 0.70 -10.85 -4.28
N GLY A 117 -0.43 -10.94 -3.56
CA GLY A 117 -1.74 -10.80 -4.14
C GLY A 117 -2.55 -9.60 -3.68
N THR A 118 -3.69 -9.42 -4.33
CA THR A 118 -4.77 -8.52 -3.91
C THR A 118 -6.11 -9.20 -4.11
N ASN A 119 -7.10 -8.82 -3.30
CA ASN A 119 -8.50 -9.12 -3.55
C ASN A 119 -9.04 -8.16 -4.61
N ARG A 120 -9.96 -8.62 -5.44
CA ARG A 120 -10.55 -7.81 -6.49
C ARG A 120 -12.05 -8.02 -6.62
N HIS A 121 -12.80 -6.94 -6.42
CA HIS A 121 -14.17 -6.85 -6.87
C HIS A 121 -14.24 -6.48 -8.36
N GLU A 122 -15.20 -7.04 -9.10
CA GLU A 122 -15.54 -6.52 -10.43
C GLU A 122 -16.38 -5.27 -10.27
N PHE A 123 -15.70 -4.11 -10.28
CA PHE A 123 -16.32 -2.82 -10.07
C PHE A 123 -15.61 -1.71 -10.86
N ASP A 124 -16.40 -0.79 -11.42
CA ASP A 124 -15.93 0.44 -12.04
C ASP A 124 -16.83 1.60 -11.58
N CYS A 125 -16.22 2.75 -11.29
CA CYS A 125 -16.94 3.90 -10.75
C CYS A 125 -18.01 4.49 -11.69
N ARG A 126 -17.97 4.17 -13.00
CA ARG A 126 -18.91 4.67 -14.00
C ARG A 126 -19.99 3.65 -14.36
N THR A 127 -19.65 2.37 -14.35
CA THR A 127 -20.50 1.28 -14.84
C THR A 127 -20.97 0.31 -13.76
N GLY A 128 -20.48 0.49 -12.52
CA GLY A 128 -20.82 -0.37 -11.40
C GLY A 128 -20.23 -1.77 -11.59
N ARG A 129 -21.08 -2.78 -11.58
CA ARG A 129 -20.70 -4.20 -11.71
C ARG A 129 -20.39 -4.64 -13.14
N TYR A 130 -20.59 -3.82 -14.13
CA TYR A 130 -20.20 -4.11 -15.51
C TYR A 130 -18.78 -3.63 -15.77
N ILE A 131 -17.90 -4.57 -16.18
CA ILE A 131 -16.47 -4.31 -16.38
C ILE A 131 -16.12 -4.54 -17.86
N THR A 132 -15.46 -3.57 -18.48
CA THR A 132 -14.96 -3.71 -19.86
C THR A 132 -13.60 -4.41 -19.88
N GLU A 133 -13.21 -4.94 -21.06
CA GLU A 133 -11.89 -5.54 -21.23
C GLU A 133 -10.75 -4.51 -21.03
N GLU A 134 -10.96 -3.26 -21.41
CA GLU A 134 -9.98 -2.19 -21.19
C GLU A 134 -9.69 -1.98 -19.71
N VAL A 135 -10.73 -2.00 -18.88
CA VAL A 135 -10.59 -1.90 -17.42
C VAL A 135 -9.88 -3.13 -16.84
N MET A 136 -10.18 -4.33 -17.35
CA MET A 136 -9.51 -5.56 -16.93
C MET A 136 -8.01 -5.52 -17.25
N ARG A 137 -7.64 -5.04 -18.44
CA ARG A 137 -6.23 -4.90 -18.85
C ARG A 137 -5.51 -3.84 -18.04
N ASP A 138 -6.13 -2.69 -17.79
CA ASP A 138 -5.58 -1.64 -16.93
C ASP A 138 -5.32 -2.15 -15.51
N ASP A 139 -6.25 -2.93 -14.94
CA ASP A 139 -6.08 -3.59 -13.64
C ASP A 139 -4.86 -4.54 -13.65
N LEU A 140 -4.76 -5.43 -14.64
CA LEU A 140 -3.66 -6.40 -14.75
C LEU A 140 -2.30 -5.74 -14.97
N GLU A 141 -2.23 -4.70 -15.83
CA GLU A 141 -0.99 -3.94 -16.03
C GLU A 141 -0.51 -3.28 -14.73
N LYS A 142 -1.43 -2.66 -13.97
CA LYS A 142 -1.10 -2.06 -12.67
C LYS A 142 -0.71 -3.12 -11.65
N MET A 143 -1.40 -4.27 -11.60
CA MET A 143 -1.04 -5.39 -10.72
C MET A 143 0.39 -5.88 -11.01
N LYS A 144 0.73 -6.12 -12.29
CA LYS A 144 2.09 -6.53 -12.69
C LYS A 144 3.13 -5.48 -12.35
N ARG A 145 2.84 -4.19 -12.59
CA ARG A 145 3.72 -3.07 -12.20
C ARG A 145 3.90 -2.95 -10.69
N ALA A 146 2.90 -3.38 -9.90
CA ALA A 146 3.00 -3.48 -8.45
C ALA A 146 3.70 -4.76 -7.95
N ASN A 147 4.37 -5.51 -8.85
CA ASN A 147 5.01 -6.79 -8.53
C ASN A 147 4.06 -7.88 -8.00
N MET A 148 2.76 -7.76 -8.26
CA MET A 148 1.78 -8.77 -7.90
C MET A 148 1.84 -9.96 -8.85
N ASN A 149 1.69 -11.16 -8.28
CA ASN A 149 1.63 -12.41 -9.02
C ASN A 149 0.31 -13.15 -8.86
N ALA A 150 -0.60 -12.65 -8.02
CA ALA A 150 -1.83 -13.35 -7.68
C ALA A 150 -3.01 -12.40 -7.47
N VAL A 151 -4.22 -12.92 -7.70
CA VAL A 151 -5.48 -12.25 -7.39
C VAL A 151 -6.48 -13.27 -6.80
N ARG A 152 -7.28 -12.83 -5.82
CA ARG A 152 -8.46 -13.56 -5.35
C ARG A 152 -9.70 -12.89 -5.91
N THR A 153 -10.58 -13.69 -6.54
CA THR A 153 -11.85 -13.19 -7.11
C THR A 153 -12.89 -13.06 -6.01
N SER A 154 -12.72 -12.10 -5.14
CA SER A 154 -13.60 -11.87 -3.98
C SER A 154 -14.92 -11.21 -4.39
N HIS A 155 -16.12 -11.76 -4.09
CA HIS A 155 -16.41 -13.06 -3.49
C HIS A 155 -17.33 -13.82 -4.43
N TYR A 156 -16.95 -13.94 -5.70
CA TYR A 156 -17.72 -14.58 -6.78
C TYR A 156 -16.83 -14.82 -8.01
N PRO A 157 -17.18 -15.77 -8.87
CA PRO A 157 -16.47 -16.00 -10.12
C PRO A 157 -16.48 -14.74 -11.00
N ASN A 158 -15.31 -14.26 -11.39
CA ASN A 158 -15.19 -13.10 -12.27
C ASN A 158 -15.58 -13.44 -13.72
N CYS A 159 -15.65 -12.42 -14.59
CA CYS A 159 -15.91 -12.56 -16.01
C CYS A 159 -14.96 -13.59 -16.65
N PRO A 160 -15.43 -14.51 -17.53
CA PRO A 160 -14.53 -15.48 -18.18
C PRO A 160 -13.35 -14.85 -18.91
N ARG A 161 -13.55 -13.65 -19.52
CA ARG A 161 -12.45 -12.92 -20.16
C ARG A 161 -11.35 -12.52 -19.20
N TRP A 162 -11.68 -12.26 -17.92
CA TRP A 162 -10.69 -12.00 -16.87
C TRP A 162 -9.76 -13.19 -16.68
N MET A 163 -10.29 -14.41 -16.66
CA MET A 163 -9.48 -15.63 -16.53
C MET A 163 -8.53 -15.83 -17.71
N GLU A 164 -9.01 -15.60 -18.95
CA GLU A 164 -8.17 -15.65 -20.14
C GLU A 164 -7.05 -14.61 -20.10
N LEU A 165 -7.35 -13.40 -19.64
CA LEU A 165 -6.35 -12.36 -19.45
C LEU A 165 -5.36 -12.69 -18.34
N CYS A 166 -5.78 -13.30 -17.23
CA CYS A 166 -4.88 -13.79 -16.19
C CYS A 166 -3.94 -14.89 -16.74
N ASP A 167 -4.42 -15.77 -17.63
CA ASP A 167 -3.57 -16.72 -18.35
C ASP A 167 -2.52 -16.02 -19.19
N GLU A 168 -2.89 -14.96 -19.94
CA GLU A 168 -2.01 -14.19 -20.83
C GLU A 168 -0.98 -13.34 -20.06
N TYR A 169 -1.38 -12.70 -18.95
CA TYR A 169 -0.51 -11.81 -18.16
C TYR A 169 0.34 -12.54 -17.12
N GLY A 170 0.03 -13.81 -16.84
CA GLY A 170 0.72 -14.57 -15.79
C GLY A 170 0.31 -14.10 -14.39
N ILE A 171 -0.95 -14.26 -14.03
CA ILE A 171 -1.47 -13.97 -12.67
C ILE A 171 -2.10 -15.26 -12.13
N TYR A 172 -1.63 -15.74 -10.99
CA TYR A 172 -2.27 -16.86 -10.29
C TYR A 172 -3.63 -16.43 -9.74
N VAL A 173 -4.64 -17.26 -9.92
CA VAL A 173 -6.01 -16.96 -9.48
C VAL A 173 -6.43 -17.93 -8.37
N ILE A 174 -6.89 -17.38 -7.26
CA ILE A 174 -7.78 -18.06 -6.32
C ILE A 174 -9.19 -17.76 -6.78
N ASP A 175 -9.82 -18.74 -7.42
CA ASP A 175 -11.13 -18.57 -8.02
C ASP A 175 -12.22 -18.93 -7.01
N GLU A 176 -13.03 -17.92 -6.66
CA GLU A 176 -13.95 -18.03 -5.52
C GLU A 176 -15.39 -18.23 -5.94
N ASN A 177 -16.00 -19.19 -5.30
CA ASN A 177 -17.40 -19.52 -5.44
C ASN A 177 -18.29 -18.41 -4.86
N ASN A 178 -19.40 -18.16 -5.51
CA ASN A 178 -20.40 -17.20 -5.05
C ASN A 178 -21.16 -17.74 -3.82
N MET A 179 -20.48 -17.70 -2.66
CA MET A 179 -21.04 -18.04 -1.35
C MET A 179 -20.51 -17.09 -0.29
N GLU A 180 -21.33 -16.13 0.10
CA GLU A 180 -21.08 -15.15 1.14
C GLU A 180 -22.31 -15.06 2.02
N SER A 181 -22.18 -15.32 3.32
CA SER A 181 -23.31 -15.30 4.26
C SER A 181 -23.00 -14.57 5.58
N HIS A 182 -22.04 -13.65 5.56
CA HIS A 182 -21.58 -12.85 6.70
C HIS A 182 -22.74 -12.21 7.51
N GLY A 183 -23.74 -11.67 6.82
CA GLY A 183 -24.89 -11.03 7.46
C GLY A 183 -25.73 -11.97 8.33
N THR A 184 -25.64 -13.30 8.11
CA THR A 184 -26.34 -14.30 8.93
C THR A 184 -25.50 -14.79 10.11
N ASN A 185 -24.19 -14.48 10.14
CA ASN A 185 -23.28 -14.91 11.19
C ASN A 185 -23.38 -14.05 12.46
N ARG A 186 -24.03 -12.88 12.38
CA ARG A 186 -24.22 -12.01 13.53
C ARG A 186 -25.27 -12.59 14.48
N SER A 187 -24.83 -13.15 15.59
CA SER A 187 -25.67 -13.65 16.69
C SER A 187 -26.59 -12.58 17.33
N THR A 188 -26.48 -11.34 16.89
CA THR A 188 -27.31 -10.20 17.35
C THR A 188 -28.70 -10.19 16.76
N ILE A 189 -28.95 -10.91 15.67
CA ILE A 189 -30.31 -11.11 15.15
C ILE A 189 -30.82 -12.40 15.73
N ILE A 190 -31.53 -12.31 16.85
CA ILE A 190 -32.12 -13.46 17.54
C ILE A 190 -32.97 -14.29 16.55
N GLY A 191 -32.60 -15.55 16.38
CA GLY A 191 -33.30 -16.50 15.51
C GLY A 191 -32.88 -16.47 14.03
N CYS A 192 -31.86 -15.69 13.63
CA CYS A 192 -31.30 -15.81 12.29
C CYS A 192 -30.42 -17.05 12.21
N PRO A 193 -30.75 -18.01 11.37
CA PRO A 193 -29.95 -19.23 11.21
C PRO A 193 -28.65 -18.88 10.46
N GLN A 194 -27.56 -19.31 11.03
CA GLN A 194 -26.28 -19.27 10.30
C GLN A 194 -26.33 -20.23 9.12
N ILE A 195 -25.84 -19.81 7.96
CA ILE A 195 -25.90 -20.57 6.71
C ILE A 195 -24.53 -20.66 6.03
N PRO A 196 -24.27 -21.68 5.19
CA PRO A 196 -25.17 -22.82 4.91
C PRO A 196 -25.19 -23.88 6.02
N ASP A 197 -24.11 -24.03 6.83
CA ASP A 197 -23.99 -25.03 7.87
C ASP A 197 -24.49 -26.43 7.41
N SER A 198 -25.02 -27.20 8.31
CA SER A 198 -25.61 -28.54 8.03
C SER A 198 -27.08 -28.47 7.59
N ARG A 199 -27.50 -27.33 7.01
CA ARG A 199 -28.91 -27.11 6.59
C ARG A 199 -29.21 -27.68 5.22
N PRO A 200 -30.04 -28.73 5.12
CA PRO A 200 -30.28 -29.44 3.85
C PRO A 200 -30.98 -28.58 2.80
N GLU A 201 -31.73 -27.55 3.22
CA GLU A 201 -32.42 -26.62 2.31
C GLU A 201 -31.46 -25.77 1.46
N TRP A 202 -30.23 -25.54 1.93
CA TRP A 202 -29.20 -24.79 1.20
C TRP A 202 -28.28 -25.66 0.34
N GLU A 203 -28.24 -26.98 0.58
CA GLU A 203 -27.31 -27.90 -0.06
C GLU A 203 -27.37 -27.84 -1.59
N LYS A 204 -28.56 -27.89 -2.16
CA LYS A 204 -28.70 -27.86 -3.61
C LYS A 204 -28.16 -26.58 -4.23
N ALA A 205 -28.45 -25.44 -3.64
CA ALA A 205 -27.98 -24.15 -4.14
C ALA A 205 -26.43 -23.98 -4.02
N CYS A 206 -25.85 -24.45 -2.91
CA CYS A 206 -24.39 -24.40 -2.72
C CYS A 206 -23.67 -25.36 -3.67
N MET A 207 -24.20 -26.58 -3.84
CA MET A 207 -23.63 -27.55 -4.77
C MET A 207 -23.74 -27.10 -6.23
N ASP A 208 -24.84 -26.48 -6.63
CA ASP A 208 -25.02 -25.92 -7.98
C ASP A 208 -23.97 -24.84 -8.27
N ARG A 209 -23.74 -23.91 -7.32
CA ARG A 209 -22.74 -22.83 -7.47
C ARG A 209 -21.34 -23.40 -7.64
N ILE A 210 -20.91 -24.31 -6.76
CA ILE A 210 -19.53 -24.84 -6.83
C ILE A 210 -19.32 -25.71 -8.08
N GLN A 211 -20.36 -26.43 -8.53
CA GLN A 211 -20.32 -27.17 -9.79
C GLN A 211 -20.22 -26.23 -10.99
N ALA A 212 -21.00 -25.16 -11.01
CA ALA A 212 -20.95 -24.14 -12.06
C ALA A 212 -19.59 -23.46 -12.16
N LEU A 213 -19.00 -23.08 -11.02
CA LEU A 213 -17.63 -22.54 -10.96
C LEU A 213 -16.62 -23.49 -11.60
N TYR A 214 -16.58 -24.73 -11.11
CA TYR A 214 -15.66 -25.74 -11.61
C TYR A 214 -15.87 -26.03 -13.12
N GLU A 215 -17.08 -26.28 -13.57
CA GLU A 215 -17.38 -26.62 -14.97
C GLU A 215 -17.01 -25.45 -15.91
N ARG A 216 -17.17 -24.20 -15.48
CA ARG A 216 -16.82 -23.03 -16.27
C ARG A 216 -15.30 -22.83 -16.40
N ASP A 217 -14.56 -22.92 -15.29
CA ASP A 217 -13.17 -22.42 -15.21
C ASP A 217 -12.11 -23.53 -15.08
N LYS A 218 -12.51 -24.81 -15.06
CA LYS A 218 -11.61 -25.98 -14.96
C LYS A 218 -10.48 -26.03 -15.99
N ASN A 219 -10.62 -25.36 -17.14
CA ASN A 219 -9.62 -25.33 -18.21
C ASN A 219 -8.69 -24.09 -18.13
N CYS A 220 -8.95 -23.12 -17.23
CA CYS A 220 -8.10 -21.94 -17.06
C CYS A 220 -6.79 -22.33 -16.37
N THR A 221 -5.68 -21.96 -16.99
CA THR A 221 -4.34 -22.28 -16.46
C THR A 221 -4.01 -21.47 -15.21
N CYS A 222 -4.43 -20.20 -15.15
CA CYS A 222 -4.18 -19.29 -14.05
C CYS A 222 -4.81 -19.72 -12.73
N VAL A 223 -5.92 -20.47 -12.76
CA VAL A 223 -6.60 -20.95 -11.56
C VAL A 223 -5.73 -22.01 -10.87
N VAL A 224 -5.19 -21.69 -9.71
CA VAL A 224 -4.32 -22.57 -8.91
C VAL A 224 -5.03 -23.10 -7.67
N CYS A 225 -6.14 -22.49 -7.29
CA CYS A 225 -6.93 -22.81 -6.11
C CYS A 225 -8.41 -22.59 -6.36
N TRP A 226 -9.23 -23.52 -5.87
CA TRP A 226 -10.67 -23.38 -5.75
C TRP A 226 -11.02 -22.89 -4.36
N SER A 227 -11.61 -21.68 -4.24
CA SER A 227 -12.13 -21.18 -2.98
C SER A 227 -13.64 -21.44 -2.89
N MET A 228 -14.07 -22.10 -1.82
CA MET A 228 -15.48 -22.51 -1.68
C MET A 228 -16.41 -21.36 -1.30
N GLY A 229 -15.88 -20.23 -0.85
CA GLY A 229 -16.64 -19.04 -0.46
C GLY A 229 -15.97 -18.27 0.65
N ASN A 230 -16.68 -17.24 1.12
CA ASN A 230 -16.22 -16.27 2.10
C ASN A 230 -17.17 -16.18 3.28
N GLU A 231 -16.64 -15.97 4.50
CA GLU A 231 -17.35 -15.63 5.73
C GLU A 231 -18.68 -16.39 5.94
N SER A 232 -18.67 -17.67 5.56
CA SER A 232 -19.81 -18.56 5.69
C SER A 232 -19.51 -19.68 6.68
N LEU A 233 -20.55 -20.26 7.30
CA LEU A 233 -20.35 -21.37 8.22
C LEU A 233 -20.01 -22.68 7.52
N GLY A 234 -19.12 -23.43 8.16
CA GLY A 234 -18.83 -24.81 7.86
C GLY A 234 -20.03 -25.74 8.06
N GLY A 235 -19.80 -27.04 8.14
CA GLY A 235 -20.83 -28.07 8.33
C GLY A 235 -20.96 -29.05 7.19
N GLU A 236 -22.02 -29.81 7.12
CA GLU A 236 -22.17 -30.90 6.15
C GLU A 236 -22.28 -30.45 4.68
N THR A 237 -22.89 -29.28 4.45
CA THR A 237 -22.99 -28.75 3.07
C THR A 237 -21.59 -28.37 2.53
N PRO A 238 -20.77 -27.54 3.21
CA PRO A 238 -19.39 -27.28 2.79
C PRO A 238 -18.53 -28.55 2.70
N LYS A 239 -18.72 -29.56 3.58
CA LYS A 239 -18.02 -30.86 3.45
C LYS A 239 -18.33 -31.57 2.13
N LYS A 240 -19.56 -31.48 1.64
CA LYS A 240 -19.94 -32.04 0.35
C LYS A 240 -19.31 -31.27 -0.80
N MET A 241 -19.28 -29.96 -0.72
CA MET A 241 -18.60 -29.11 -1.71
C MET A 241 -17.08 -29.42 -1.79
N TYR A 242 -16.41 -29.53 -0.66
CA TYR A 242 -14.99 -29.89 -0.58
C TYR A 242 -14.73 -31.26 -1.21
N ARG A 243 -15.52 -32.29 -0.80
CA ARG A 243 -15.40 -33.64 -1.36
C ARG A 243 -15.65 -33.66 -2.88
N TYR A 244 -16.60 -32.87 -3.36
CA TYR A 244 -16.86 -32.75 -4.79
C TYR A 244 -15.60 -32.22 -5.51
N LEU A 245 -15.03 -31.10 -5.10
CA LEU A 245 -13.84 -30.55 -5.72
C LEU A 245 -12.65 -31.50 -5.71
N LYS A 246 -12.39 -32.17 -4.57
CA LYS A 246 -11.31 -33.17 -4.45
C LYS A 246 -11.52 -34.41 -5.31
N ASN A 247 -12.76 -34.73 -5.65
CA ASN A 247 -13.08 -35.87 -6.52
C ASN A 247 -12.97 -35.54 -8.02
N VAL A 248 -13.21 -34.29 -8.41
CA VAL A 248 -13.24 -33.89 -9.83
C VAL A 248 -11.95 -33.26 -10.30
N ASP A 249 -11.13 -32.74 -9.38
CA ASP A 249 -9.86 -32.07 -9.69
C ASP A 249 -8.74 -32.42 -8.68
N ASP A 250 -7.70 -33.05 -9.17
CA ASP A 250 -6.50 -33.43 -8.45
C ASP A 250 -5.31 -32.46 -8.75
N THR A 251 -5.55 -31.37 -9.51
CA THR A 251 -4.51 -30.48 -10.03
C THR A 251 -4.46 -29.12 -9.35
N ARG A 252 -5.39 -28.87 -8.42
CA ARG A 252 -5.52 -27.63 -7.66
C ARG A 252 -5.81 -27.92 -6.20
N PHE A 253 -5.40 -27.03 -5.31
CA PHE A 253 -5.78 -27.10 -3.90
C PHE A 253 -7.12 -26.39 -3.65
N VAL A 254 -7.73 -26.66 -2.51
CA VAL A 254 -9.02 -26.10 -2.09
C VAL A 254 -8.81 -25.19 -0.89
N HIS A 255 -9.42 -24.02 -0.94
CA HIS A 255 -9.46 -23.02 0.15
C HIS A 255 -10.91 -22.79 0.60
N PHE A 256 -11.08 -22.53 1.87
CA PHE A 256 -12.32 -22.04 2.43
C PHE A 256 -12.05 -21.11 3.62
N GLU A 257 -12.53 -19.89 3.54
CA GLU A 257 -12.54 -18.97 4.69
C GLU A 257 -13.84 -19.15 5.45
N CYS A 258 -13.74 -19.85 6.57
CA CYS A 258 -14.85 -20.28 7.38
C CYS A 258 -14.86 -19.55 8.73
N HIS A 259 -16.03 -19.05 9.15
CA HIS A 259 -16.24 -18.63 10.52
C HIS A 259 -16.74 -19.82 11.36
N GLY A 260 -16.02 -20.20 12.43
CA GLY A 260 -16.51 -21.21 13.34
C GLY A 260 -15.42 -22.07 13.98
N ASP A 261 -15.76 -23.31 14.29
CA ASP A 261 -15.00 -24.28 15.05
C ASP A 261 -13.66 -24.68 14.38
N PRO A 262 -12.58 -24.88 15.13
CA PRO A 262 -11.31 -25.41 14.62
C PRO A 262 -11.44 -26.74 13.85
N GLU A 263 -12.45 -27.57 14.10
CA GLU A 263 -12.72 -28.79 13.35
C GLU A 263 -13.17 -28.51 11.90
N GLU A 264 -13.76 -27.36 11.64
CA GLU A 264 -14.21 -26.95 10.31
C GLU A 264 -13.07 -26.50 9.40
N GLN A 265 -11.90 -26.16 9.95
CA GLN A 265 -10.68 -25.90 9.19
C GLN A 265 -10.21 -27.13 8.39
N SER A 266 -10.76 -28.32 8.66
CA SER A 266 -10.55 -29.53 7.85
C SER A 266 -11.15 -29.44 6.43
N LEU A 267 -11.87 -28.38 6.11
CA LEU A 267 -12.48 -28.13 4.80
C LEU A 267 -11.58 -27.35 3.84
N SER A 268 -10.34 -27.09 4.22
CA SER A 268 -9.37 -26.36 3.41
C SER A 268 -8.02 -27.07 3.41
N ASP A 269 -7.37 -27.14 2.26
CA ASP A 269 -6.01 -27.68 2.12
C ASP A 269 -4.94 -26.71 2.71
N VAL A 270 -5.31 -25.48 2.97
CA VAL A 270 -4.45 -24.42 3.52
C VAL A 270 -5.04 -23.86 4.81
N GLN A 271 -4.20 -23.41 5.72
CA GLN A 271 -4.64 -22.60 6.84
C GLN A 271 -4.84 -21.16 6.34
N SER A 272 -6.00 -20.60 6.60
CA SER A 272 -6.32 -19.21 6.29
C SER A 272 -6.88 -18.51 7.51
N LYS A 273 -6.56 -17.22 7.63
CA LYS A 273 -7.15 -16.32 8.62
C LYS A 273 -7.12 -14.90 8.09
N MET A 274 -8.28 -14.26 8.05
CA MET A 274 -8.40 -12.85 7.68
C MET A 274 -7.73 -11.98 8.75
N TYR A 275 -6.98 -10.97 8.30
CA TYR A 275 -6.42 -9.90 9.12
C TYR A 275 -5.63 -10.39 10.34
N ALA A 276 -5.06 -11.61 10.26
CA ALA A 276 -4.15 -12.08 11.30
C ALA A 276 -2.94 -11.15 11.38
N LYS A 277 -2.59 -10.74 12.60
CA LYS A 277 -1.43 -9.86 12.82
C LYS A 277 -0.12 -10.61 12.59
N PRO A 278 0.98 -9.91 12.27
CA PRO A 278 2.28 -10.56 12.05
C PRO A 278 2.69 -11.52 13.17
N GLN A 279 2.41 -11.17 14.43
CA GLN A 279 2.71 -12.02 15.59
C GLN A 279 1.92 -13.34 15.57
N GLU A 280 0.65 -13.32 15.15
CA GLU A 280 -0.18 -14.53 15.02
C GLU A 280 0.31 -15.42 13.88
N CYS A 281 0.78 -14.81 12.77
CA CYS A 281 1.40 -15.54 11.65
C CYS A 281 2.70 -16.22 12.09
N GLU A 282 3.56 -15.54 12.85
CA GLU A 282 4.79 -16.09 13.38
C GLU A 282 4.52 -17.21 14.40
N GLU A 283 3.52 -17.04 15.27
CA GLU A 283 3.10 -18.10 16.23
C GLU A 283 2.65 -19.37 15.48
N TYR A 284 1.88 -19.22 14.40
CA TYR A 284 1.50 -20.36 13.57
C TYR A 284 2.71 -21.04 12.97
N ALA A 285 3.63 -20.28 12.38
CA ALA A 285 4.84 -20.81 11.75
C ALA A 285 5.73 -21.61 12.73
N LEU A 286 5.81 -21.15 13.98
CA LEU A 286 6.59 -21.80 15.03
C LEU A 286 5.91 -23.05 15.59
N THR A 287 4.59 -23.09 15.65
CA THR A 287 3.84 -24.21 16.23
C THR A 287 3.42 -25.25 15.20
N ARG A 288 3.09 -24.84 13.98
CA ARG A 288 2.64 -25.67 12.84
C ARG A 288 1.71 -26.83 13.25
N ARG A 289 0.71 -26.54 14.04
CA ARG A 289 -0.13 -27.55 14.71
C ARG A 289 -0.78 -28.55 13.77
N ASP A 290 -1.10 -28.15 12.54
CA ASP A 290 -1.78 -29.00 11.56
C ASP A 290 -0.96 -29.31 10.31
N GLY A 291 0.25 -28.76 10.19
CA GLY A 291 1.18 -29.03 9.08
C GLY A 291 0.81 -28.43 7.73
N ARG A 292 -0.28 -27.65 7.63
CA ARG A 292 -0.72 -27.01 6.38
C ARG A 292 0.11 -25.76 6.06
N PRO A 293 0.16 -25.32 4.77
CA PRO A 293 0.66 -24.00 4.43
C PRO A 293 -0.31 -22.93 4.94
N TYR A 294 0.24 -21.74 5.24
CA TYR A 294 -0.52 -20.59 5.75
C TYR A 294 -0.65 -19.52 4.67
N LEU A 295 -1.87 -19.10 4.40
CA LEU A 295 -2.19 -18.10 3.40
C LEU A 295 -3.18 -17.08 3.98
N LEU A 296 -2.86 -15.79 3.87
CA LEU A 296 -3.75 -14.71 4.28
C LEU A 296 -4.70 -14.36 3.12
N CYS A 297 -5.92 -14.92 3.12
CA CYS A 297 -6.89 -14.60 2.06
C CYS A 297 -7.27 -13.12 2.05
N GLU A 298 -7.19 -12.45 3.22
CA GLU A 298 -7.30 -11.00 3.36
C GLU A 298 -6.32 -10.51 4.44
N TYR A 299 -5.58 -9.44 4.12
CA TYR A 299 -4.71 -8.77 5.07
C TYR A 299 -4.48 -7.32 4.63
N THR A 300 -3.95 -6.50 5.53
CA THR A 300 -3.60 -5.10 5.23
C THR A 300 -4.79 -4.36 4.59
N HIS A 301 -5.79 -4.03 5.46
CA HIS A 301 -7.01 -3.34 5.02
C HIS A 301 -6.69 -1.93 4.52
N ALA A 302 -6.77 -1.72 3.20
CA ALA A 302 -6.26 -0.52 2.53
C ALA A 302 -7.24 0.66 2.56
N MET A 303 -8.07 0.77 3.60
CA MET A 303 -9.07 1.84 3.71
C MET A 303 -8.41 3.19 4.02
N GLY A 304 -8.67 4.18 3.17
CA GLY A 304 -8.14 5.55 3.33
C GLY A 304 -6.61 5.58 3.43
N ASN A 305 -6.06 6.37 4.35
CA ASN A 305 -4.64 6.45 4.63
C ASN A 305 -4.22 5.29 5.56
N SER A 306 -3.67 4.24 5.00
CA SER A 306 -3.43 2.94 5.65
C SER A 306 -2.22 2.21 5.08
N CYS A 307 -2.18 0.87 5.18
CA CYS A 307 -1.08 -0.01 4.76
C CYS A 307 0.23 0.20 5.55
N GLY A 308 0.13 0.70 6.78
CA GLY A 308 1.27 0.76 7.70
C GLY A 308 1.69 -0.63 8.17
N SER A 309 2.99 -0.83 8.40
CA SER A 309 3.57 -2.09 8.90
C SER A 309 3.38 -3.31 7.98
N THR A 310 3.12 -3.14 6.70
CA THR A 310 3.00 -4.25 5.74
C THR A 310 4.34 -4.99 5.53
N ASP A 311 5.47 -4.32 5.74
CA ASP A 311 6.81 -4.87 5.73
C ASP A 311 7.01 -6.02 6.75
N GLU A 312 6.29 -6.02 7.86
CA GLU A 312 6.35 -7.08 8.86
C GLU A 312 5.87 -8.43 8.30
N TYR A 313 4.85 -8.43 7.44
CA TYR A 313 4.36 -9.65 6.79
C TYR A 313 5.36 -10.18 5.77
N THR A 314 5.88 -9.32 4.89
CA THR A 314 6.81 -9.74 3.83
C THR A 314 8.10 -10.29 4.41
N THR A 315 8.58 -9.71 5.52
CA THR A 315 9.73 -10.23 6.28
C THR A 315 9.48 -11.66 6.82
N LEU A 316 8.26 -11.92 7.33
CA LEU A 316 7.91 -13.26 7.81
C LEU A 316 7.79 -14.28 6.68
N TRP A 317 7.31 -13.89 5.51
CA TRP A 317 7.24 -14.77 4.35
C TRP A 317 8.63 -15.21 3.87
N ASP A 318 9.63 -14.34 3.94
CA ASP A 318 11.02 -14.70 3.64
C ASP A 318 11.63 -15.61 4.70
N LYS A 319 11.22 -15.42 5.97
CA LYS A 319 11.77 -16.16 7.12
C LYS A 319 11.21 -17.58 7.27
N TYR A 320 9.89 -17.76 7.03
CA TYR A 320 9.21 -19.03 7.30
C TYR A 320 8.61 -19.64 6.04
N PRO A 321 9.09 -20.82 5.58
CA PRO A 321 8.63 -21.42 4.33
C PRO A 321 7.12 -21.71 4.26
N CYS A 322 6.47 -22.00 5.39
CA CYS A 322 5.04 -22.29 5.44
C CYS A 322 4.15 -21.04 5.34
N LEU A 323 4.70 -19.84 5.55
CA LEU A 323 3.97 -18.59 5.33
C LEU A 323 4.12 -18.20 3.86
N GLN A 324 3.05 -18.30 3.09
CA GLN A 324 3.12 -18.24 1.64
C GLN A 324 2.37 -17.05 1.03
N GLY A 325 2.37 -15.93 1.74
CA GLY A 325 1.85 -14.68 1.21
C GLY A 325 0.43 -14.38 1.63
N GLY A 326 -0.18 -13.47 0.89
CA GLY A 326 -1.53 -13.00 1.17
C GLY A 326 -2.07 -12.04 0.11
N PHE A 327 -3.33 -11.68 0.28
CA PHE A 327 -4.09 -10.85 -0.63
C PHE A 327 -4.54 -9.58 0.09
N VAL A 328 -4.03 -8.42 -0.33
CA VAL A 328 -4.41 -7.11 0.24
C VAL A 328 -5.92 -6.91 0.03
N TRP A 329 -6.61 -6.42 1.02
CA TRP A 329 -7.99 -5.96 0.91
C TRP A 329 -8.04 -4.46 0.73
N ASP A 330 -8.42 -3.88 -0.45
CA ASP A 330 -8.55 -4.60 -1.69
C ASP A 330 -7.96 -3.80 -2.88
N TRP A 331 -8.36 -4.04 -4.11
CA TRP A 331 -7.74 -3.45 -5.30
C TRP A 331 -8.19 -2.02 -5.59
N VAL A 332 -9.49 -1.75 -5.60
CA VAL A 332 -10.06 -0.46 -6.03
C VAL A 332 -11.23 -0.05 -5.14
N ASP A 333 -11.32 1.24 -4.78
CA ASP A 333 -12.48 1.76 -4.07
C ASP A 333 -13.77 1.52 -4.86
N GLN A 334 -14.81 0.96 -4.23
CA GLN A 334 -16.11 0.73 -4.87
C GLN A 334 -17.01 1.96 -4.73
N SER A 335 -16.49 3.12 -5.13
CA SER A 335 -17.19 4.40 -5.14
C SER A 335 -17.76 4.73 -6.52
N ILE A 336 -18.82 5.50 -6.59
CA ILE A 336 -19.55 5.83 -7.83
C ILE A 336 -19.26 7.26 -8.25
N LEU A 337 -18.74 7.45 -9.47
CA LEU A 337 -18.52 8.78 -10.03
C LEU A 337 -19.86 9.42 -10.38
N THR A 338 -20.16 10.54 -9.76
CA THR A 338 -21.40 11.30 -9.98
C THR A 338 -21.14 12.81 -9.94
N LYS A 339 -22.20 13.61 -10.05
CA LYS A 339 -22.16 15.06 -9.96
C LYS A 339 -23.12 15.56 -8.89
N ASP A 340 -22.69 16.57 -8.16
CA ASP A 340 -23.57 17.29 -7.25
C ASP A 340 -24.50 18.29 -7.99
N ASP A 341 -25.35 18.99 -7.26
CA ASP A 341 -26.30 19.98 -7.78
C ASP A 341 -25.61 21.17 -8.47
N GLN A 342 -24.32 21.38 -8.25
CA GLN A 342 -23.50 22.41 -8.88
C GLN A 342 -22.76 21.88 -10.12
N GLY A 343 -22.92 20.59 -10.45
CA GLY A 343 -22.24 19.93 -11.57
C GLY A 343 -20.79 19.54 -11.29
N ARG A 344 -20.30 19.61 -10.03
CA ARG A 344 -18.96 19.18 -9.65
C ARG A 344 -18.93 17.65 -9.57
N GLU A 345 -17.99 17.03 -10.27
CA GLU A 345 -17.79 15.58 -10.19
C GLU A 345 -17.16 15.18 -8.85
N TYR A 346 -17.60 14.06 -8.29
CA TYR A 346 -17.02 13.45 -7.10
C TYR A 346 -17.31 11.95 -7.06
N LEU A 347 -16.55 11.23 -6.25
CA LEU A 347 -16.74 9.81 -5.97
C LEU A 347 -17.69 9.67 -4.77
N ALA A 348 -18.89 9.19 -5.05
CA ALA A 348 -19.96 9.00 -4.06
C ALA A 348 -19.85 7.64 -3.35
N TYR A 349 -20.40 7.57 -2.15
CA TYR A 349 -20.44 6.39 -1.31
C TYR A 349 -21.78 6.23 -0.58
N GLY A 350 -21.91 5.25 0.30
CA GLY A 350 -23.17 4.93 0.99
C GLY A 350 -23.80 6.13 1.69
N GLY A 351 -25.09 6.39 1.43
CA GLY A 351 -25.87 7.50 1.95
C GLY A 351 -25.99 8.67 0.98
N ASP A 352 -25.07 8.84 0.01
CA ASP A 352 -25.10 9.98 -0.93
C ASP A 352 -26.32 9.97 -1.87
N PHE A 353 -26.93 8.82 -2.07
CA PHE A 353 -28.14 8.64 -2.89
C PHE A 353 -29.42 8.52 -2.03
N GLY A 354 -29.33 8.83 -0.73
CA GLY A 354 -30.46 8.71 0.22
C GLY A 354 -30.77 7.28 0.61
N ASP A 355 -29.85 6.37 0.41
CA ASP A 355 -29.95 4.95 0.81
C ASP A 355 -29.76 4.80 2.33
N GLU A 356 -30.69 4.05 2.96
CA GLU A 356 -30.66 3.71 4.39
C GLU A 356 -31.20 2.28 4.62
N PRO A 357 -30.48 1.46 5.44
CA PRO A 357 -29.19 1.73 6.09
C PRO A 357 -28.03 1.68 5.09
N ASN A 358 -26.88 2.31 5.47
CA ASN A 358 -25.66 2.28 4.69
C ASN A 358 -24.42 2.26 5.61
N ASP A 359 -23.25 1.91 5.08
CA ASP A 359 -21.97 1.87 5.77
C ASP A 359 -21.04 3.06 5.39
N GLY A 360 -21.60 4.12 4.77
CA GLY A 360 -20.87 5.32 4.38
C GLY A 360 -19.72 5.02 3.43
N HIS A 361 -18.56 5.57 3.73
CA HIS A 361 -17.33 5.41 2.93
C HIS A 361 -16.57 4.11 3.17
N PHE A 362 -17.15 3.10 3.83
CA PHE A 362 -16.48 1.82 4.09
C PHE A 362 -16.13 1.04 2.81
N CYS A 363 -16.73 1.39 1.68
CA CYS A 363 -16.36 0.90 0.34
C CYS A 363 -15.05 1.48 -0.21
N GLY A 364 -14.42 2.44 0.49
CA GLY A 364 -13.18 3.09 0.11
C GLY A 364 -11.94 2.40 0.68
N ASN A 365 -11.73 1.13 0.35
CA ASN A 365 -10.68 0.27 0.88
C ASN A 365 -9.67 -0.21 -0.18
N GLY A 366 -9.64 0.45 -1.35
CA GLY A 366 -8.78 0.09 -2.46
C GLY A 366 -7.33 0.61 -2.35
N LEU A 367 -6.41 -0.14 -2.96
CA LEU A 367 -5.07 0.34 -3.30
C LEU A 367 -5.11 1.44 -4.37
N LEU A 368 -6.19 1.50 -5.14
CA LEU A 368 -6.49 2.54 -6.12
C LEU A 368 -7.76 3.28 -5.71
N PHE A 369 -7.84 4.55 -6.08
CA PHE A 369 -9.12 5.27 -6.04
C PHE A 369 -10.16 4.63 -6.98
N GLY A 370 -11.45 4.92 -6.77
CA GLY A 370 -12.53 4.38 -7.60
C GLY A 370 -12.38 4.64 -9.09
N ASP A 371 -11.75 5.73 -9.47
CA ASP A 371 -11.42 6.10 -10.86
C ASP A 371 -10.07 5.52 -11.36
N ARG A 372 -9.46 4.63 -10.59
CA ARG A 372 -8.18 3.95 -10.85
C ARG A 372 -6.94 4.83 -10.86
N ARG A 373 -7.01 6.08 -10.35
CA ARG A 373 -5.80 6.82 -9.98
C ARG A 373 -5.05 6.06 -8.89
N ILE A 374 -3.72 6.07 -9.00
CA ILE A 374 -2.83 5.37 -8.05
C ILE A 374 -2.80 6.15 -6.72
N THR A 375 -2.87 5.43 -5.59
CA THR A 375 -2.70 5.99 -4.25
C THR A 375 -1.26 5.80 -3.74
N PRO A 376 -0.83 6.54 -2.73
CA PRO A 376 0.48 6.32 -2.10
C PRO A 376 0.69 4.90 -1.55
N LYS A 377 -0.39 4.21 -1.15
CA LYS A 377 -0.37 2.81 -0.67
C LYS A 377 0.09 1.81 -1.73
N TYR A 378 -0.29 2.05 -2.98
CA TYR A 378 0.12 1.21 -4.10
C TYR A 378 1.65 1.14 -4.24
N TYR A 379 2.34 2.27 -4.11
CA TYR A 379 3.80 2.31 -4.21
C TYR A 379 4.47 1.56 -3.04
N GLU A 380 3.89 1.62 -1.85
CA GLU A 380 4.38 0.84 -0.71
C GLU A 380 4.27 -0.66 -0.98
N ILE A 381 3.13 -1.12 -1.49
CA ILE A 381 2.94 -2.53 -1.88
C ILE A 381 3.89 -2.90 -3.03
N GLN A 382 4.05 -2.04 -4.04
CA GLN A 382 5.00 -2.26 -5.14
C GLN A 382 6.42 -2.52 -4.62
N LYS A 383 6.88 -1.70 -3.67
CA LYS A 383 8.21 -1.84 -3.06
C LYS A 383 8.32 -3.14 -2.27
N LEU A 384 7.35 -3.45 -1.43
CA LEU A 384 7.37 -4.63 -0.56
C LEU A 384 7.20 -5.96 -1.33
N TYR A 385 6.59 -5.91 -2.51
CA TYR A 385 6.39 -7.07 -3.37
C TYR A 385 7.49 -7.29 -4.40
N GLN A 386 8.53 -6.44 -4.46
CA GLN A 386 9.63 -6.62 -5.42
C GLN A 386 10.30 -8.00 -5.28
N TYR A 387 10.84 -8.48 -6.41
CA TYR A 387 11.49 -9.79 -6.50
C TYR A 387 13.00 -9.74 -6.37
N VAL A 388 13.53 -8.57 -6.09
CA VAL A 388 14.97 -8.38 -5.90
C VAL A 388 15.18 -7.51 -4.67
N ASP A 389 16.00 -8.02 -3.75
CA ASP A 389 16.47 -7.24 -2.62
C ASP A 389 17.89 -6.75 -2.87
N PHE A 390 18.20 -5.58 -2.33
CA PHE A 390 19.54 -5.01 -2.31
C PHE A 390 19.95 -4.82 -0.86
N CYS A 391 21.12 -5.31 -0.49
CA CYS A 391 21.67 -5.19 0.85
C CYS A 391 23.00 -4.46 0.82
N ALA A 392 23.20 -3.52 1.75
CA ALA A 392 24.46 -2.80 1.87
C ALA A 392 25.55 -3.72 2.46
N VAL A 393 26.63 -3.97 1.70
CA VAL A 393 27.84 -4.61 2.20
C VAL A 393 28.86 -3.54 2.61
N ASP A 394 29.29 -2.72 1.66
CA ASP A 394 30.06 -1.50 1.88
C ASP A 394 29.62 -0.45 0.83
N PRO A 395 28.48 0.23 1.07
CA PRO A 395 27.91 1.12 0.07
C PRO A 395 28.75 2.36 -0.19
N VAL A 396 29.64 2.72 0.75
CA VAL A 396 30.62 3.82 0.56
C VAL A 396 31.64 3.44 -0.52
N ARG A 397 32.02 2.16 -0.61
CA ARG A 397 32.93 1.63 -1.63
C ARG A 397 32.21 1.08 -2.86
N GLY A 398 30.88 1.07 -2.85
CA GLY A 398 30.07 0.55 -3.93
C GLY A 398 29.81 -0.96 -3.86
N GLN A 399 30.03 -1.59 -2.71
CA GLN A 399 29.74 -3.01 -2.53
C GLN A 399 28.31 -3.21 -2.08
N VAL A 400 27.51 -3.81 -2.94
CA VAL A 400 26.09 -4.10 -2.74
C VAL A 400 25.82 -5.55 -3.03
N GLU A 401 25.16 -6.25 -2.11
CA GLU A 401 24.62 -7.58 -2.39
C GLU A 401 23.27 -7.45 -3.08
N ILE A 402 23.08 -8.19 -4.16
CA ILE A 402 21.80 -8.35 -4.85
C ILE A 402 21.30 -9.78 -4.65
N LYS A 403 20.03 -9.90 -4.25
CA LYS A 403 19.36 -11.18 -4.04
C LYS A 403 18.20 -11.30 -5.03
N ASN A 404 18.31 -12.27 -5.93
CA ASN A 404 17.26 -12.63 -6.86
C ASN A 404 16.27 -13.60 -6.20
N LYS A 405 15.05 -13.16 -5.94
CA LYS A 405 13.93 -13.91 -5.36
C LYS A 405 12.92 -14.39 -6.40
N TYR A 406 13.14 -14.16 -7.69
CA TYR A 406 12.38 -14.79 -8.76
C TYR A 406 12.52 -16.32 -8.65
N LEU A 407 11.53 -17.05 -9.14
CA LEU A 407 11.53 -18.50 -9.12
C LEU A 407 12.17 -19.10 -10.38
N PHE A 408 11.99 -18.41 -11.51
CA PHE A 408 12.35 -18.93 -12.83
C PHE A 408 13.17 -17.93 -13.67
N THR A 409 13.17 -16.63 -13.32
CA THR A 409 13.75 -15.55 -14.12
C THR A 409 15.19 -15.25 -13.70
N ASP A 410 16.12 -15.22 -14.66
CA ASP A 410 17.48 -14.71 -14.47
C ASP A 410 17.50 -13.18 -14.58
N LEU A 411 18.36 -12.53 -13.81
CA LEU A 411 18.48 -11.07 -13.87
C LEU A 411 19.15 -10.56 -15.17
N ALA A 412 19.63 -11.45 -16.04
CA ALA A 412 20.10 -11.10 -17.36
C ALA A 412 19.03 -10.43 -18.25
N ASP A 413 17.74 -10.65 -17.95
CA ASP A 413 16.61 -10.01 -18.63
C ASP A 413 16.41 -8.53 -18.25
N PHE A 414 17.17 -8.05 -17.26
CA PHE A 414 17.12 -6.69 -16.73
C PHE A 414 18.48 -6.01 -16.82
N GLU A 415 18.47 -4.68 -16.66
CA GLU A 415 19.67 -3.87 -16.44
C GLU A 415 19.62 -3.24 -15.04
N LEU A 416 20.74 -3.22 -14.33
CA LEU A 416 20.88 -2.52 -13.08
C LEU A 416 21.41 -1.11 -13.34
N TYR A 417 20.54 -0.12 -13.22
CA TYR A 417 20.94 1.29 -13.18
C TYR A 417 21.28 1.69 -11.74
N TRP A 418 22.38 2.42 -11.57
CA TRP A 418 22.74 3.02 -10.31
C TRP A 418 23.06 4.49 -10.47
N CYS A 419 22.74 5.32 -9.49
CA CYS A 419 23.20 6.69 -9.47
C CYS A 419 23.60 7.14 -8.06
N GLN A 420 24.66 7.91 -8.02
CA GLN A 420 25.19 8.57 -6.85
C GLN A 420 24.81 10.05 -6.91
N CYS A 421 23.96 10.51 -5.98
CA CYS A 421 23.40 11.86 -6.00
C CYS A 421 23.33 12.49 -4.61
N SER A 422 23.08 13.80 -4.58
CA SER A 422 22.78 14.58 -3.38
C SER A 422 21.68 15.58 -3.71
N ASP A 423 21.44 16.53 -2.79
CA ASP A 423 20.61 17.72 -3.03
C ASP A 423 21.10 18.61 -4.19
N LYS A 424 22.36 18.45 -4.61
CA LYS A 424 22.97 19.20 -5.72
C LYS A 424 22.86 18.48 -7.07
N GLY A 425 22.21 17.31 -7.11
CA GLY A 425 22.02 16.51 -8.30
C GLY A 425 22.88 15.26 -8.35
N VAL A 426 22.95 14.66 -9.55
CA VAL A 426 23.69 13.44 -9.81
C VAL A 426 25.18 13.75 -9.99
N PHE A 427 26.03 13.06 -9.25
CA PHE A 427 27.49 13.13 -9.40
C PHE A 427 28.01 12.14 -10.41
N ARG A 428 27.48 10.91 -10.36
CA ARG A 428 27.86 9.81 -11.21
C ARG A 428 26.71 8.84 -11.31
N ASP A 429 26.59 8.21 -12.46
CA ASP A 429 25.65 7.14 -12.71
C ASP A 429 26.26 6.10 -13.67
N GLY A 430 25.58 4.97 -13.78
CA GLY A 430 25.98 3.91 -14.69
C GLY A 430 24.97 2.78 -14.76
N VAL A 431 25.22 1.87 -15.69
CA VAL A 431 24.46 0.65 -15.89
C VAL A 431 25.39 -0.54 -15.73
N VAL A 432 24.94 -1.56 -15.02
CA VAL A 432 25.66 -2.84 -14.84
C VAL A 432 24.78 -3.98 -15.34
N GLU A 433 25.38 -4.81 -16.18
CA GLU A 433 24.77 -6.09 -16.59
C GLU A 433 24.89 -7.09 -15.43
N VAL A 434 23.75 -7.62 -15.00
CA VAL A 434 23.71 -8.60 -13.92
C VAL A 434 23.21 -9.93 -14.47
N GLN A 435 24.05 -10.94 -14.47
CA GLN A 435 23.66 -12.31 -14.76
C GLN A 435 23.62 -13.08 -13.44
N LEU A 436 22.40 -13.40 -12.99
CA LEU A 436 22.16 -14.04 -11.72
C LEU A 436 20.83 -14.81 -11.77
N ALA A 437 20.91 -16.14 -11.85
CA ALA A 437 19.78 -17.03 -11.58
C ALA A 437 19.28 -16.82 -10.14
N PRO A 438 18.10 -17.34 -9.76
CA PRO A 438 17.64 -17.25 -8.36
C PRO A 438 18.73 -17.57 -7.34
N GLY A 439 19.07 -16.60 -6.48
CA GLY A 439 20.22 -16.68 -5.57
C GLY A 439 20.76 -15.29 -5.18
N GLU A 440 22.00 -15.26 -4.68
CA GLU A 440 22.64 -14.06 -4.14
C GLU A 440 24.01 -13.80 -4.79
N LYS A 441 24.39 -12.52 -4.97
CA LYS A 441 25.67 -12.10 -5.52
C LYS A 441 26.07 -10.72 -4.99
N VAL A 442 27.36 -10.55 -4.66
CA VAL A 442 27.91 -9.22 -4.34
C VAL A 442 28.39 -8.56 -5.64
N LEU A 443 28.01 -7.31 -5.81
CA LEU A 443 28.39 -6.44 -6.93
C LEU A 443 29.33 -5.36 -6.41
N ASP A 444 30.36 -5.04 -7.22
CA ASP A 444 31.24 -3.89 -7.00
C ASP A 444 30.88 -2.80 -8.02
N LEU A 445 30.33 -1.67 -7.53
CA LEU A 445 30.01 -0.52 -8.34
C LEU A 445 31.16 0.47 -8.32
N GLU A 446 31.50 1.03 -9.47
CA GLU A 446 32.59 2.01 -9.61
C GLU A 446 32.18 3.42 -9.13
N LEU A 447 32.03 3.60 -7.83
CA LEU A 447 31.61 4.87 -7.24
C LEU A 447 32.71 5.95 -7.27
N GLY A 448 32.31 7.21 -7.47
CA GLY A 448 33.11 8.37 -7.14
C GLY A 448 33.01 8.68 -5.63
N ARG A 449 33.98 9.39 -5.07
CA ARG A 449 33.88 9.92 -3.69
C ARG A 449 33.40 11.36 -3.73
N PRO A 450 32.14 11.67 -3.31
CA PRO A 450 31.73 13.05 -3.08
C PRO A 450 32.43 13.62 -1.83
N CYS A 451 32.64 14.93 -1.81
CA CYS A 451 33.30 15.58 -0.69
C CYS A 451 32.30 15.96 0.40
N ASN A 452 32.55 15.52 1.63
CA ASN A 452 31.94 15.99 2.89
C ASN A 452 30.47 16.47 2.80
N THR A 453 29.60 15.69 2.18
CA THR A 453 28.18 15.97 2.08
C THR A 453 27.39 14.67 2.20
N GLU A 454 26.16 14.76 2.67
CA GLU A 454 25.22 13.65 2.60
C GLU A 454 24.96 13.30 1.14
N PHE A 455 25.04 12.03 0.79
CA PHE A 455 24.71 11.56 -0.56
C PHE A 455 23.96 10.23 -0.54
N TYR A 456 23.38 9.91 -1.67
CA TYR A 456 22.50 8.76 -1.85
C TYR A 456 23.03 7.89 -2.99
N LEU A 457 23.10 6.59 -2.73
CA LEU A 457 23.29 5.58 -3.78
C LEU A 457 21.91 4.99 -4.09
N ASN A 458 21.36 5.34 -5.22
CA ASN A 458 20.09 4.80 -5.71
C ASN A 458 20.35 3.66 -6.69
N LEU A 459 19.57 2.59 -6.56
CA LEU A 459 19.63 1.41 -7.40
C LEU A 459 18.25 1.16 -8.01
N GLU A 460 18.21 0.85 -9.31
CA GLU A 460 16.99 0.48 -10.01
C GLU A 460 17.26 -0.70 -10.93
N LEU A 461 16.53 -1.80 -10.74
CA LEU A 461 16.50 -2.90 -11.69
C LEU A 461 15.43 -2.61 -12.75
N ARG A 462 15.84 -2.42 -14.00
CA ARG A 462 14.98 -1.97 -15.09
C ARG A 462 14.80 -3.05 -16.16
N THR A 463 13.60 -3.13 -16.74
CA THR A 463 13.33 -4.01 -17.89
C THR A 463 14.12 -3.54 -19.12
N LYS A 464 14.80 -4.45 -19.81
CA LYS A 464 15.52 -4.15 -21.09
C LYS A 464 14.52 -3.94 -22.23
N GLU A 465 13.52 -4.77 -22.29
CA GLU A 465 12.54 -4.81 -23.37
C GLU A 465 11.15 -4.36 -22.89
N LYS A 466 10.32 -3.91 -23.82
CA LYS A 466 8.90 -3.69 -23.59
C LYS A 466 8.22 -5.04 -23.35
N THR A 467 7.44 -5.14 -22.29
CA THR A 467 6.58 -6.30 -22.00
C THR A 467 5.12 -6.00 -22.35
N LEU A 468 4.22 -6.97 -22.08
CA LEU A 468 2.78 -6.77 -22.24
C LEU A 468 2.23 -5.67 -21.29
N TRP A 469 2.88 -5.48 -20.13
CA TRP A 469 2.38 -4.66 -19.02
C TRP A 469 3.24 -3.43 -18.69
N CYS A 470 4.46 -3.30 -19.25
CA CYS A 470 5.29 -2.11 -19.02
C CYS A 470 6.19 -1.77 -20.23
N PRO A 471 6.60 -0.49 -20.36
CA PRO A 471 7.61 -0.10 -21.35
C PRO A 471 9.00 -0.62 -20.97
N ALA A 472 9.94 -0.63 -21.91
CA ALA A 472 11.36 -0.79 -21.62
C ALA A 472 11.83 0.34 -20.66
N GLY A 473 12.79 0.01 -19.78
CA GLY A 473 13.30 0.93 -18.78
C GLY A 473 12.42 1.06 -17.52
N PHE A 474 11.34 0.28 -17.39
CA PHE A 474 10.51 0.28 -16.20
C PHE A 474 11.26 -0.36 -15.01
N ALA A 475 11.33 0.35 -13.87
CA ALA A 475 12.00 -0.15 -12.68
C ALA A 475 11.10 -1.13 -11.91
N VAL A 476 11.46 -2.41 -11.93
CA VAL A 476 10.77 -3.49 -11.19
C VAL A 476 11.22 -3.62 -9.74
N ALA A 477 12.40 -3.12 -9.41
CA ALA A 477 12.90 -3.05 -8.04
C ALA A 477 13.76 -1.79 -7.85
N LYS A 478 13.68 -1.21 -6.65
CA LYS A 478 14.41 0.01 -6.28
C LYS A 478 14.97 -0.11 -4.87
N GLU A 479 16.11 0.54 -4.63
CA GLU A 479 16.68 0.70 -3.30
C GLU A 479 17.46 2.00 -3.20
N GLN A 480 17.62 2.50 -1.99
CA GLN A 480 18.45 3.65 -1.70
C GLN A 480 19.29 3.40 -0.44
N PHE A 481 20.58 3.69 -0.54
CA PHE A 481 21.45 3.76 0.63
C PHE A 481 21.83 5.21 0.89
N VAL A 482 21.52 5.68 2.10
CA VAL A 482 21.91 7.02 2.56
C VAL A 482 23.32 6.94 3.17
N ILE A 483 24.24 7.74 2.67
CA ILE A 483 25.65 7.72 3.04
C ILE A 483 26.03 9.08 3.61
N ASP A 484 26.82 9.06 4.70
CA ASP A 484 27.21 10.25 5.47
C ASP A 484 25.99 11.11 5.86
N ALA A 485 24.95 10.43 6.36
CA ALA A 485 23.69 11.04 6.72
C ALA A 485 23.89 12.27 7.62
N PHE A 486 23.15 13.33 7.29
CA PHE A 486 23.17 14.61 8.03
C PHE A 486 24.47 15.42 7.96
N ALA A 487 25.41 15.05 7.11
CA ALA A 487 26.58 15.87 6.84
C ALA A 487 26.14 17.23 6.23
N ASN A 488 26.48 18.34 6.90
CA ASN A 488 26.24 19.71 6.45
C ASN A 488 24.76 20.16 6.28
N THR A 489 23.83 19.56 7.03
CA THR A 489 22.41 19.94 6.96
C THR A 489 22.05 21.17 7.79
N TYR A 490 22.90 21.55 8.75
CA TYR A 490 22.60 22.59 9.72
C TYR A 490 23.77 23.56 9.88
N ASP A 491 23.65 24.74 9.24
CA ASP A 491 24.59 25.87 9.46
C ASP A 491 24.02 26.83 10.49
N GLU A 492 24.88 27.34 11.36
CA GLU A 492 24.49 28.35 12.34
C GLU A 492 23.97 29.62 11.63
N LEU A 493 22.91 30.23 12.16
CA LEU A 493 22.41 31.52 11.70
C LEU A 493 23.38 32.63 12.13
N VAL A 494 24.16 33.15 11.19
CA VAL A 494 25.10 34.23 11.41
C VAL A 494 24.41 35.60 11.21
N ALA A 495 24.22 36.33 12.28
CA ALA A 495 23.64 37.68 12.24
C ALA A 495 24.63 38.71 11.67
N ASP A 496 24.17 39.52 10.74
CA ASP A 496 24.94 40.63 10.15
C ASP A 496 24.71 41.97 10.87
N ALA A 497 23.54 42.14 11.52
CA ALA A 497 23.15 43.35 12.21
C ALA A 497 22.58 43.07 13.62
N PRO A 498 22.71 44.00 14.57
CA PRO A 498 22.05 43.88 15.86
C PRO A 498 20.53 44.14 15.74
N LEU A 499 19.77 43.53 16.62
CA LEU A 499 18.34 43.76 16.79
C LEU A 499 18.10 44.80 17.88
N LEU A 500 17.20 45.74 17.62
CA LEU A 500 16.61 46.59 18.64
C LEU A 500 15.52 45.76 19.37
N VAL A 501 15.65 45.72 20.69
CA VAL A 501 14.64 45.05 21.53
C VAL A 501 13.71 46.11 22.14
N ASP A 502 12.41 45.97 21.85
CA ASP A 502 11.34 46.77 22.44
C ASP A 502 10.50 45.90 23.38
N ASP A 503 10.61 46.10 24.67
CA ASP A 503 9.89 45.40 25.72
C ASP A 503 8.86 46.31 26.36
N THR A 504 7.59 46.11 26.02
CA THR A 504 6.46 46.87 26.53
C THR A 504 5.47 45.95 27.28
N TYR A 505 4.53 46.54 28.00
CA TYR A 505 3.49 45.81 28.72
C TYR A 505 2.67 44.90 27.79
N GLY A 506 2.52 45.21 26.50
CA GLY A 506 1.70 44.48 25.54
C GLY A 506 2.49 43.58 24.61
N SER A 507 3.80 43.76 24.44
CA SER A 507 4.59 42.95 23.49
C SER A 507 6.09 43.02 23.77
N LEU A 508 6.78 41.94 23.41
CA LEU A 508 8.23 41.86 23.25
C LEU A 508 8.55 41.79 21.76
N ARG A 509 9.45 42.65 21.27
CA ARG A 509 9.83 42.69 19.86
C ARG A 509 11.35 42.65 19.70
N GLY A 510 11.81 41.91 18.68
CA GLY A 510 13.16 42.01 18.14
C GLY A 510 13.09 42.61 16.74
N MET A 511 13.75 43.74 16.49
CA MET A 511 13.63 44.49 15.24
C MET A 511 14.97 44.83 14.62
N SER A 512 15.08 44.75 13.30
CA SER A 512 16.12 45.34 12.46
C SER A 512 15.46 46.16 11.35
N ASP A 513 16.22 46.70 10.41
CA ASP A 513 15.67 47.45 9.29
C ASP A 513 14.65 46.64 8.47
N ASP A 514 14.91 45.36 8.30
CA ASP A 514 14.08 44.45 7.47
C ASP A 514 13.23 43.48 8.26
N VAL A 515 13.55 43.18 9.51
CA VAL A 515 12.91 42.11 10.30
C VAL A 515 12.24 42.70 11.53
N ASN A 516 10.98 42.25 11.80
CA ASN A 516 10.27 42.57 13.04
C ASN A 516 9.54 41.33 13.53
N ILE A 517 10.03 40.77 14.63
CA ILE A 517 9.46 39.59 15.27
C ILE A 517 8.79 40.03 16.57
N ARG A 518 7.48 39.66 16.72
CA ARG A 518 6.67 40.12 17.84
C ARG A 518 6.05 38.99 18.61
N PHE A 519 6.25 38.97 19.90
CA PHE A 519 5.54 38.17 20.89
C PHE A 519 4.47 39.05 21.56
N GLU A 520 3.25 38.52 21.60
CA GLU A 520 2.14 39.17 22.33
C GLU A 520 2.21 38.77 23.82
N ARG A 521 1.97 39.72 24.77
CA ARG A 521 2.11 39.49 26.21
C ARG A 521 0.83 39.56 27.03
N ARG A 522 -0.31 39.90 26.44
CA ARG A 522 -1.54 40.11 27.23
C ARG A 522 -2.43 38.89 27.31
N GLU A 523 -2.75 38.36 26.17
CA GLU A 523 -3.74 37.32 26.06
C GLU A 523 -3.14 35.94 25.76
N ARG A 524 -2.15 35.91 24.87
CA ARG A 524 -1.62 34.65 24.33
C ARG A 524 -0.22 34.31 24.82
N ASN A 525 0.61 35.29 25.10
CA ASN A 525 2.04 35.13 25.47
C ASN A 525 2.83 34.29 24.45
N GLN A 526 2.56 34.47 23.15
CA GLN A 526 3.08 33.67 22.05
C GLN A 526 3.75 34.52 20.98
N LEU A 527 4.54 33.89 20.11
CA LEU A 527 4.97 34.42 18.84
C LEU A 527 3.75 34.57 17.91
N VAL A 528 3.44 35.81 17.52
CA VAL A 528 2.24 36.15 16.74
C VAL A 528 2.50 36.86 15.42
N SER A 529 3.74 37.33 15.19
CA SER A 529 4.07 38.07 13.97
C SER A 529 5.55 37.91 13.61
N ILE A 530 5.81 37.64 12.36
CA ILE A 530 7.12 37.67 11.71
C ILE A 530 6.97 38.55 10.47
N LYS A 531 7.53 39.74 10.51
CA LYS A 531 7.57 40.63 9.35
C LYS A 531 8.96 40.74 8.75
N VAL A 532 9.01 40.62 7.42
CA VAL A 532 10.25 40.74 6.65
C VAL A 532 10.01 41.72 5.50
N GLY A 533 10.84 42.79 5.43
CA GLY A 533 10.66 43.88 4.47
C GLY A 533 9.25 44.53 4.54
N GLY A 534 8.66 44.56 5.76
CA GLY A 534 7.33 45.13 6.01
C GLY A 534 6.15 44.19 5.76
N GLU A 535 6.34 43.02 5.11
CA GLU A 535 5.31 42.01 4.81
C GLU A 535 5.16 41.03 5.98
N GLU A 536 3.92 40.75 6.39
CA GLU A 536 3.61 39.76 7.42
C GLU A 536 3.70 38.33 6.83
N LEU A 537 4.42 37.44 7.51
CA LEU A 537 4.54 36.03 7.12
C LEU A 537 3.57 35.13 7.89
N LEU A 538 3.15 35.49 9.11
CA LEU A 538 2.23 34.69 9.90
C LEU A 538 0.80 35.21 9.84
N GLN A 539 -0.17 34.32 9.61
CA GLN A 539 -1.60 34.61 9.74
C GLN A 539 -2.18 34.26 11.11
N GLY A 540 -1.37 33.72 12.01
CA GLY A 540 -1.76 33.37 13.36
C GLY A 540 -0.56 32.99 14.22
N PRO A 541 -0.74 32.73 15.53
CA PRO A 541 0.36 32.41 16.42
C PRO A 541 0.96 31.04 16.10
N MET A 542 2.27 30.89 16.31
CA MET A 542 2.90 29.59 16.37
C MET A 542 2.48 28.89 17.66
N ARG A 543 2.00 27.64 17.54
CA ARG A 543 1.40 26.90 18.66
C ARG A 543 1.75 25.44 18.66
N PHE A 544 1.65 24.76 19.79
CA PHE A 544 1.73 23.30 19.85
C PHE A 544 0.61 22.67 19.03
N ASN A 545 0.94 21.56 18.36
CA ASN A 545 -0.05 20.68 17.75
C ASN A 545 0.17 19.26 18.24
N PHE A 546 -0.93 18.63 18.70
CA PHE A 546 -0.95 17.27 19.19
C PHE A 546 -1.93 16.39 18.41
N TRP A 547 -2.55 16.93 17.37
CA TRP A 547 -3.63 16.30 16.64
C TRP A 547 -3.39 16.28 15.13
N ARG A 548 -3.85 15.21 14.51
CA ARG A 548 -3.98 15.07 13.05
C ARG A 548 -5.44 14.83 12.70
N ALA A 549 -5.86 15.07 11.45
CA ALA A 549 -7.17 14.63 10.98
C ALA A 549 -7.24 13.09 11.07
N LEU A 550 -8.30 12.58 11.70
CA LEU A 550 -8.42 11.14 11.94
C LEU A 550 -8.42 10.35 10.63
N THR A 551 -7.52 9.38 10.51
CA THR A 551 -7.58 8.36 9.46
C THR A 551 -8.75 7.41 9.70
N ASP A 552 -9.10 6.57 8.72
CA ASP A 552 -10.13 5.57 8.92
C ASP A 552 -9.73 4.54 9.99
N ASN A 553 -8.45 4.19 10.07
CA ASN A 553 -7.93 3.35 11.16
C ASN A 553 -8.04 4.03 12.53
N ASP A 554 -7.77 5.34 12.62
CA ASP A 554 -7.98 6.12 13.84
C ASP A 554 -9.47 6.09 14.26
N ARG A 555 -10.40 6.21 13.31
CA ARG A 555 -11.84 6.10 13.56
C ARG A 555 -12.22 4.71 14.05
N GLY A 556 -11.73 3.66 13.41
CA GLY A 556 -11.95 2.27 13.80
C GLY A 556 -11.49 1.96 15.21
N THR A 557 -10.35 2.54 15.65
CA THR A 557 -9.84 2.41 17.03
C THR A 557 -10.51 3.35 18.02
N ARG A 558 -11.51 4.13 17.59
CA ARG A 558 -12.18 5.18 18.39
C ARG A 558 -11.20 6.23 18.93
N ALA A 559 -10.15 6.55 18.18
CA ALA A 559 -9.14 7.53 18.58
C ALA A 559 -9.77 8.91 18.91
N GLY A 560 -10.83 9.30 18.21
CA GLY A 560 -11.54 10.55 18.45
C GLY A 560 -12.04 10.74 19.90
N SER A 561 -12.46 9.66 20.57
CA SER A 561 -12.84 9.69 22.00
C SER A 561 -11.67 9.30 22.90
N ARG A 562 -10.92 8.26 22.55
CA ARG A 562 -9.83 7.71 23.35
C ARG A 562 -8.66 8.69 23.52
N LEU A 563 -8.33 9.44 22.46
CA LEU A 563 -7.24 10.40 22.42
C LEU A 563 -7.71 11.86 22.41
N GLY A 564 -9.00 12.10 22.62
CA GLY A 564 -9.62 13.42 22.50
C GLY A 564 -9.01 14.51 23.40
N CYS A 565 -8.38 14.12 24.52
CA CYS A 565 -7.64 15.05 25.38
C CYS A 565 -6.51 15.79 24.62
N TRP A 566 -5.91 15.18 23.58
CA TRP A 566 -4.87 15.80 22.76
C TRP A 566 -5.45 16.73 21.71
N ARG A 567 -6.60 16.40 21.12
CA ARG A 567 -7.32 17.31 20.22
C ARG A 567 -7.69 18.61 20.93
N ASP A 568 -8.19 18.47 22.16
CA ASP A 568 -8.65 19.60 22.97
C ASP A 568 -7.47 20.38 23.60
N ALA A 569 -6.31 19.76 23.74
CA ALA A 569 -5.09 20.37 24.29
C ALA A 569 -4.38 21.29 23.31
N GLY A 570 -4.54 21.08 21.99
CA GLY A 570 -4.01 21.95 20.95
C GLY A 570 -4.67 23.33 21.01
N ASP A 571 -3.92 24.37 20.68
CA ASP A 571 -4.41 25.74 20.62
C ASP A 571 -5.22 25.96 19.33
N THR A 572 -6.41 25.36 19.26
CA THR A 572 -7.29 25.46 18.08
C THR A 572 -8.12 26.75 18.15
N PRO A 573 -8.07 27.62 17.12
CA PRO A 573 -8.90 28.82 17.09
C PRO A 573 -10.40 28.51 17.26
N GLY A 574 -11.06 29.12 18.22
CA GLY A 574 -12.49 29.01 18.48
C GLY A 574 -12.93 27.90 19.43
N ILE A 575 -12.00 27.09 19.96
CA ILE A 575 -12.19 26.22 21.13
C ILE A 575 -11.37 26.80 22.29
N TYR A 576 -11.85 26.69 23.52
CA TYR A 576 -11.19 27.20 24.73
C TYR A 576 -9.68 26.95 24.70
N ASN A 577 -8.91 28.00 25.01
CA ASN A 577 -7.45 28.01 25.01
C ASN A 577 -6.94 26.99 26.03
N ASN A 578 -6.67 25.76 25.61
CA ASN A 578 -6.27 24.66 26.50
C ASN A 578 -4.76 24.61 26.75
N THR A 579 -4.00 25.48 26.11
CA THR A 579 -2.57 25.67 26.37
C THR A 579 -2.32 27.08 26.87
N LYS A 580 -1.79 27.18 28.08
CA LYS A 580 -1.43 28.46 28.72
C LYS A 580 0.04 28.75 28.48
N TRP A 581 0.35 29.82 27.73
CA TRP A 581 1.70 30.23 27.43
C TRP A 581 2.17 31.31 28.41
N SER A 582 3.50 31.35 28.62
CA SER A 582 4.18 32.42 29.37
C SER A 582 5.53 32.74 28.73
N ILE A 583 5.87 34.01 28.60
CA ILE A 583 7.24 34.42 28.27
C ILE A 583 8.01 34.45 29.60
N GLU A 584 8.82 33.42 29.84
CA GLU A 584 9.53 33.22 31.10
C GLU A 584 10.69 34.21 31.27
N ASN A 585 11.48 34.36 30.23
CA ASN A 585 12.58 35.32 30.17
C ASN A 585 13.03 35.62 28.76
N TYR A 586 13.85 36.61 28.57
CA TYR A 586 14.65 36.86 27.38
C TYR A 586 16.06 37.33 27.70
N LYS A 587 16.99 37.11 26.76
CA LYS A 587 18.39 37.55 26.86
C LYS A 587 18.85 38.18 25.57
N ILE A 588 19.64 39.23 25.65
CA ILE A 588 20.32 39.88 24.53
C ILE A 588 21.76 39.41 24.56
N LEU A 589 22.26 38.84 23.50
CA LEU A 589 23.60 38.27 23.37
C LEU A 589 24.34 38.89 22.18
N ASP A 590 25.65 38.75 22.15
CA ASP A 590 26.52 39.12 21.04
C ASP A 590 26.34 40.60 20.59
N GLY A 591 26.25 41.52 21.55
CA GLY A 591 26.02 42.94 21.26
C GLY A 591 24.70 43.26 20.56
N GLY A 592 23.66 42.46 20.83
CA GLY A 592 22.34 42.62 20.23
C GLY A 592 22.11 41.77 18.96
N LYS A 593 23.11 41.04 18.46
CA LYS A 593 22.99 40.24 17.26
C LYS A 593 22.09 39.00 17.46
N LYS A 594 21.95 38.53 18.70
CA LYS A 594 21.08 37.42 19.08
C LYS A 594 20.15 37.84 20.22
N VAL A 595 18.85 37.55 20.06
CA VAL A 595 17.83 37.69 21.12
C VAL A 595 17.23 36.32 21.39
N VAL A 596 17.46 35.80 22.59
CA VAL A 596 16.91 34.51 23.01
C VAL A 596 15.67 34.75 23.85
N VAL A 597 14.53 34.20 23.42
CA VAL A 597 13.24 34.27 24.15
C VAL A 597 12.86 32.86 24.58
N VAL A 598 12.56 32.70 25.88
CA VAL A 598 12.09 31.41 26.43
C VAL A 598 10.61 31.52 26.71
N SER A 599 9.82 30.75 26.01
CA SER A 599 8.37 30.61 26.19
C SER A 599 8.05 29.25 26.82
N GLY A 600 7.49 29.28 28.05
CA GLY A 600 6.93 28.10 28.71
C GLY A 600 5.47 27.90 28.33
N ALA A 601 5.01 26.68 28.40
CA ALA A 601 3.62 26.31 28.14
C ALA A 601 3.13 25.27 29.17
N THR A 602 1.94 25.49 29.69
CA THR A 602 1.17 24.47 30.42
C THR A 602 0.04 23.98 29.53
N VAL A 603 0.14 22.73 29.11
CA VAL A 603 -0.86 22.05 28.29
C VAL A 603 -1.90 21.47 29.24
N CYS A 604 -3.13 21.97 29.16
CA CYS A 604 -4.21 21.69 30.12
C CYS A 604 -4.91 20.35 29.89
N THR A 605 -4.14 19.28 29.67
CA THR A 605 -4.63 17.90 29.79
C THR A 605 -4.87 17.54 31.26
N GLN A 606 -5.45 16.40 31.55
CA GLN A 606 -5.62 15.92 32.93
C GLN A 606 -5.01 14.52 33.07
N PRO A 607 -3.85 14.38 33.73
CA PRO A 607 -3.04 15.45 34.35
C PRO A 607 -2.38 16.42 33.35
N GLU A 608 -1.99 17.61 33.82
CA GLU A 608 -1.33 18.63 32.98
C GLU A 608 0.03 18.17 32.46
N CYS A 609 0.37 18.63 31.25
CA CYS A 609 1.71 18.49 30.66
C CYS A 609 2.45 19.82 30.62
N LYS A 610 3.75 19.77 30.40
CA LYS A 610 4.60 20.96 30.25
C LYS A 610 5.25 20.99 28.87
N GLY A 611 5.43 22.18 28.36
CA GLY A 611 6.18 22.43 27.12
C GLY A 611 7.02 23.68 27.25
N GLN A 612 8.05 23.79 26.41
CA GLN A 612 8.89 24.95 26.28
C GLN A 612 9.31 25.15 24.84
N VAL A 613 9.38 26.37 24.39
CA VAL A 613 9.98 26.73 23.10
C VAL A 613 10.99 27.83 23.33
N ILE A 614 12.23 27.61 22.89
CA ILE A 614 13.32 28.58 22.94
C ILE A 614 13.50 29.12 21.53
N TYR A 615 13.34 30.42 21.39
CA TYR A 615 13.56 31.15 20.13
C TYR A 615 14.86 31.90 20.19
N THR A 616 15.81 31.61 19.28
CA THR A 616 17.03 32.39 19.12
C THR A 616 16.91 33.22 17.84
N ILE A 617 16.62 34.49 18.00
CA ILE A 617 16.25 35.40 16.92
C ILE A 617 17.51 36.19 16.46
N THR A 618 17.65 36.29 15.14
CA THR A 618 18.70 37.09 14.47
C THR A 618 18.09 37.94 13.35
N SER A 619 18.89 38.81 12.73
CA SER A 619 18.48 39.60 11.54
C SER A 619 18.29 38.76 10.28
N LYS A 620 18.68 37.47 10.27
CA LYS A 620 18.60 36.53 9.11
C LYS A 620 17.61 35.40 9.29
N GLY A 621 17.02 35.28 10.46
CA GLY A 621 16.13 34.21 10.77
C GLY A 621 16.02 33.91 12.25
N MET A 622 15.45 32.78 12.57
CA MET A 622 15.18 32.38 13.94
C MET A 622 15.41 30.87 14.08
N GLU A 623 16.12 30.48 15.12
CA GLU A 623 16.16 29.09 15.57
C GLU A 623 15.01 28.84 16.54
N VAL A 624 14.34 27.71 16.39
CA VAL A 624 13.23 27.24 17.24
C VAL A 624 13.61 25.88 17.84
N ASP A 625 13.70 25.80 19.16
CA ASP A 625 13.97 24.59 19.93
C ASP A 625 12.75 24.28 20.82
N MET A 626 11.91 23.39 20.35
CA MET A 626 10.70 22.94 21.06
C MET A 626 11.01 21.72 21.92
N GLN A 627 10.55 21.73 23.16
CA GLN A 627 10.57 20.60 24.07
C GLN A 627 9.19 20.39 24.66
N PHE A 628 8.72 19.15 24.65
CA PHE A 628 7.44 18.76 25.23
C PHE A 628 7.63 17.60 26.22
N PHE A 629 7.06 17.77 27.41
CA PHE A 629 7.15 16.87 28.56
C PHE A 629 5.75 16.34 28.87
N PRO A 630 5.32 15.23 28.23
CA PRO A 630 4.03 14.65 28.51
C PRO A 630 3.98 14.01 29.89
N ASN A 631 2.78 13.76 30.38
CA ASN A 631 2.55 13.00 31.61
C ASN A 631 2.23 11.55 31.23
N ASP A 632 2.94 10.60 31.84
CA ASP A 632 2.88 9.17 31.55
C ASP A 632 1.53 8.50 31.88
N ALA A 633 0.66 9.16 32.65
CA ALA A 633 -0.71 8.71 32.90
C ALA A 633 -1.68 8.99 31.72
N LEU A 634 -1.24 9.70 30.68
CA LEU A 634 -2.07 10.00 29.52
C LEU A 634 -1.88 8.95 28.42
N PRO A 635 -2.86 8.81 27.50
CA PRO A 635 -2.74 7.92 26.36
C PRO A 635 -1.69 8.42 25.36
N GLU A 636 -1.31 7.58 24.40
CA GLU A 636 -0.42 7.92 23.31
C GLU A 636 -0.87 9.17 22.53
N ILE A 637 0.05 9.88 21.92
CA ILE A 637 -0.15 11.18 21.29
C ILE A 637 -0.21 11.02 19.76
N PRO A 638 -1.27 11.49 19.07
CA PRO A 638 -1.35 11.38 17.61
C PRO A 638 -0.20 12.07 16.88
N GLU A 639 0.15 13.28 17.30
CA GLU A 639 1.23 14.08 16.73
C GLU A 639 1.86 14.96 17.80
N VAL A 640 3.15 15.21 17.72
CA VAL A 640 3.84 16.20 18.57
C VAL A 640 4.63 17.14 17.68
N GLY A 641 4.26 18.42 17.66
CA GLY A 641 4.93 19.40 16.83
C GLY A 641 4.46 20.83 17.09
N LEU A 642 4.85 21.70 16.18
CA LEU A 642 4.42 23.10 16.11
C LEU A 642 3.64 23.33 14.81
N LEU A 643 2.54 24.08 14.92
CA LEU A 643 1.70 24.48 13.81
C LEU A 643 1.66 26.01 13.71
N PHE A 644 1.72 26.51 12.48
CA PHE A 644 1.51 27.94 12.17
C PHE A 644 0.90 28.08 10.77
N GLU A 645 0.36 29.25 10.50
CA GLU A 645 -0.36 29.55 9.27
C GLU A 645 0.34 30.67 8.51
N LEU A 646 0.57 30.47 7.21
CA LEU A 646 1.14 31.44 6.27
C LEU A 646 0.03 31.93 5.30
N PRO A 647 0.21 33.06 4.62
CA PRO A 647 -0.64 33.47 3.52
C PRO A 647 -0.81 32.38 2.45
N PRO A 648 -1.99 32.31 1.78
CA PRO A 648 -2.31 31.23 0.86
C PRO A 648 -1.46 31.21 -0.42
N ASP A 649 -0.74 32.30 -0.72
CA ASP A 649 0.15 32.39 -1.86
C ASP A 649 1.51 31.67 -1.66
N PHE A 650 1.80 31.16 -0.45
CA PHE A 650 2.89 30.20 -0.23
C PHE A 650 2.50 28.83 -0.75
N GLU A 651 2.49 28.68 -2.07
CA GLU A 651 1.98 27.50 -2.79
C GLU A 651 3.11 26.58 -3.27
N ASN A 652 4.25 27.14 -3.72
CA ASN A 652 5.34 26.34 -4.26
C ASN A 652 6.26 25.86 -3.14
N LEU A 653 6.50 24.56 -3.08
CA LEU A 653 7.32 23.89 -2.06
C LEU A 653 8.47 23.12 -2.73
N THR A 654 9.68 23.41 -2.27
CA THR A 654 10.87 22.57 -2.52
C THR A 654 11.32 22.00 -1.18
N TYR A 655 11.55 20.69 -1.10
CA TYR A 655 12.04 20.05 0.12
C TYR A 655 13.07 18.97 -0.16
N LEU A 656 14.03 18.80 0.76
CA LEU A 656 14.94 17.65 0.83
C LEU A 656 14.44 16.72 1.94
N GLY A 657 13.90 15.55 1.57
CA GLY A 657 13.30 14.62 2.50
C GLY A 657 12.82 13.36 1.80
N ALA A 658 12.11 12.48 2.51
CA ALA A 658 11.51 11.28 1.92
C ALA A 658 10.31 11.65 1.02
N GLY A 659 10.29 11.10 -0.19
CA GLY A 659 9.28 11.39 -1.21
C GLY A 659 9.38 10.49 -2.44
N PRO A 660 8.70 10.85 -3.55
CA PRO A 660 7.79 12.01 -3.70
C PRO A 660 6.44 11.83 -3.00
N GLU A 661 6.03 10.56 -2.75
CA GLU A 661 4.74 10.25 -2.16
C GLU A 661 4.69 10.60 -0.67
N GLU A 662 3.47 10.80 -0.14
CA GLU A 662 3.29 10.94 1.30
C GLU A 662 3.77 9.69 2.03
N ASN A 663 4.35 9.91 3.19
CA ASN A 663 4.90 8.80 3.96
C ASN A 663 4.79 9.06 5.47
N TYR A 664 4.74 7.96 6.21
CA TYR A 664 4.59 7.92 7.65
C TYR A 664 5.58 6.91 8.22
N ILE A 665 5.87 6.99 9.50
CA ILE A 665 6.91 6.17 10.14
C ILE A 665 6.70 4.65 10.02
N ASP A 666 5.48 4.20 9.72
CA ASP A 666 5.10 2.81 9.49
C ASP A 666 4.76 2.49 8.02
N ARG A 667 4.87 3.50 7.13
CA ARG A 667 4.68 3.38 5.68
C ARG A 667 5.63 4.32 4.95
N CYS A 668 6.86 3.90 4.73
CA CYS A 668 7.90 4.72 4.10
C CYS A 668 8.91 3.92 3.25
N ASN A 669 8.68 2.62 3.05
CA ASN A 669 9.62 1.76 2.34
C ASN A 669 9.75 2.13 0.85
N ALA A 670 8.68 2.64 0.23
CA ALA A 670 8.69 3.04 -1.18
C ALA A 670 9.37 4.37 -1.44
N THR A 671 9.58 5.20 -0.40
CA THR A 671 10.09 6.56 -0.56
C THR A 671 11.61 6.61 -0.50
N GLN A 672 12.18 7.60 -1.17
CA GLN A 672 13.61 7.87 -1.19
C GLN A 672 13.87 9.30 -0.73
N ILE A 673 15.00 9.52 -0.05
CA ILE A 673 15.47 10.88 0.26
C ILE A 673 15.93 11.54 -1.03
N GLY A 674 15.36 12.69 -1.32
CA GLY A 674 15.67 13.45 -2.53
C GLY A 674 15.22 14.90 -2.44
N LEU A 675 15.65 15.69 -3.39
CA LEU A 675 15.19 17.07 -3.56
C LEU A 675 13.94 17.06 -4.46
N TYR A 676 12.79 17.40 -3.88
CA TYR A 676 11.51 17.41 -4.56
C TYR A 676 10.94 18.82 -4.69
N ASN A 677 10.32 19.08 -5.85
CA ASN A 677 9.57 20.30 -6.13
C ASN A 677 8.10 19.92 -6.34
N THR A 678 7.21 20.59 -5.64
CA THR A 678 5.78 20.32 -5.66
C THR A 678 4.98 21.58 -5.31
N THR A 679 3.67 21.47 -5.28
CA THR A 679 2.78 22.51 -4.76
C THR A 679 2.08 22.04 -3.48
N VAL A 680 1.61 22.97 -2.66
CA VAL A 680 0.84 22.64 -1.45
C VAL A 680 -0.46 21.94 -1.84
N THR A 681 -1.06 22.34 -2.95
CA THR A 681 -2.25 21.69 -3.52
C THR A 681 -1.98 20.23 -3.89
N ASP A 682 -0.83 19.93 -4.53
CA ASP A 682 -0.48 18.57 -4.96
C ASP A 682 -0.08 17.65 -3.79
N LEU A 683 0.22 18.20 -2.61
CA LEU A 683 0.46 17.40 -1.41
C LEU A 683 -0.81 16.78 -0.83
N TYR A 684 -1.98 17.32 -1.17
CA TYR A 684 -3.24 16.80 -0.69
C TYR A 684 -3.63 15.52 -1.43
N THR A 685 -3.81 14.43 -0.71
CA THR A 685 -4.32 13.16 -1.23
C THR A 685 -5.83 13.11 -0.99
N ASP A 686 -6.61 13.13 -2.08
CA ASP A 686 -8.08 13.16 -2.02
C ASP A 686 -8.66 11.77 -1.73
N TYR A 687 -8.41 11.27 -0.51
CA TYR A 687 -9.04 10.04 -0.02
C TYR A 687 -10.56 10.20 -0.03
N LEU A 688 -11.29 9.10 -0.25
CA LEU A 688 -12.75 9.06 -0.41
C LEU A 688 -13.49 9.86 0.69
N LYS A 689 -13.04 9.74 1.94
CA LYS A 689 -13.36 10.67 3.02
C LYS A 689 -12.09 11.44 3.40
N PRO A 690 -12.12 12.79 3.41
CA PRO A 690 -11.01 13.62 3.87
C PRO A 690 -10.46 13.19 5.23
N GLN A 691 -9.15 13.02 5.32
CA GLN A 691 -8.43 12.54 6.48
C GLN A 691 -6.97 13.01 6.44
N GLU A 692 -6.17 12.67 7.43
CA GLU A 692 -4.73 12.96 7.42
C GLU A 692 -4.08 12.47 6.12
N CYS A 693 -3.31 13.37 5.51
CA CYS A 693 -2.57 13.10 4.28
C CYS A 693 -1.41 14.08 4.12
N GLY A 694 -0.53 13.84 3.15
CA GLY A 694 0.50 14.77 2.73
C GLY A 694 1.74 14.86 3.63
N ASN A 695 1.90 14.01 4.64
CA ASN A 695 3.09 14.01 5.50
C ASN A 695 4.35 13.60 4.75
N ARG A 696 5.49 14.17 5.12
CA ARG A 696 6.85 13.83 4.65
C ARG A 696 7.76 13.58 5.84
N THR A 697 8.41 12.42 5.88
CA THR A 697 9.40 12.09 6.92
C THR A 697 10.82 12.46 6.50
N GLY A 698 11.73 12.53 7.45
CA GLY A 698 13.14 12.71 7.16
C GLY A 698 13.49 14.04 6.44
N VAL A 699 12.70 15.08 6.64
CA VAL A 699 12.93 16.37 5.99
C VAL A 699 14.12 17.09 6.64
N ARG A 700 15.13 17.42 5.82
CA ARG A 700 16.31 18.19 6.20
C ARG A 700 16.04 19.67 6.09
N TYR A 701 15.48 20.09 4.97
CA TYR A 701 15.03 21.46 4.76
C TYR A 701 13.83 21.50 3.81
N ALA A 702 13.12 22.63 3.88
CA ALA A 702 12.00 22.93 3.01
C ALA A 702 11.95 24.43 2.73
N THR A 703 11.57 24.81 1.52
CA THR A 703 11.41 26.20 1.11
C THR A 703 10.05 26.39 0.47
N LEU A 704 9.25 27.25 1.09
CA LEU A 704 7.96 27.70 0.58
C LEU A 704 8.14 29.06 -0.12
N VAL A 705 7.65 29.18 -1.34
CA VAL A 705 7.76 30.38 -2.16
C VAL A 705 6.37 30.94 -2.42
N GLY A 706 6.13 32.14 -1.91
CA GLY A 706 4.98 32.99 -2.20
C GLY A 706 5.29 33.99 -3.33
N GLN A 707 4.32 34.86 -3.64
CA GLN A 707 4.48 35.84 -4.74
C GLN A 707 5.64 36.83 -4.52
N LYS A 708 5.91 37.18 -3.28
CA LYS A 708 6.92 38.23 -2.94
C LYS A 708 7.95 37.76 -1.91
N LYS A 709 7.76 36.63 -1.29
CA LYS A 709 8.52 36.16 -0.14
C LYS A 709 8.89 34.69 -0.25
N VAL A 710 9.99 34.37 0.41
CA VAL A 710 10.48 33.02 0.59
C VAL A 710 10.48 32.71 2.09
N PHE A 711 10.05 31.55 2.46
CA PHE A 711 10.02 31.03 3.81
C PHE A 711 10.74 29.69 3.85
N SER A 712 11.89 29.62 4.47
CA SER A 712 12.68 28.37 4.51
C SER A 712 12.75 27.81 5.90
N LEU A 713 12.66 26.49 6.00
CA LEU A 713 12.81 25.68 7.19
C LEU A 713 14.05 24.81 7.05
N VAL A 714 14.90 24.74 8.08
CA VAL A 714 16.07 23.86 8.12
C VAL A 714 16.04 23.09 9.43
N ALA A 715 15.88 21.77 9.36
CA ALA A 715 15.75 20.91 10.54
C ALA A 715 17.10 20.54 11.16
N GLU A 716 17.10 20.17 12.45
CA GLU A 716 18.28 19.66 13.16
C GLU A 716 17.91 18.34 13.90
N PRO A 717 18.35 17.17 13.44
CA PRO A 717 18.95 16.93 12.11
C PRO A 717 17.87 16.75 11.04
N VAL A 718 16.66 16.31 11.40
CA VAL A 718 15.49 16.07 10.55
C VAL A 718 14.21 16.33 11.30
N MET A 719 13.13 16.56 10.55
CA MET A 719 11.77 16.63 11.06
C MET A 719 10.81 15.87 10.15
N GLU A 720 9.61 15.62 10.61
CA GLU A 720 8.49 15.37 9.75
C GLU A 720 7.84 16.72 9.38
N LEU A 721 7.34 16.83 8.16
CA LEU A 721 6.73 18.05 7.64
C LEU A 721 5.40 17.74 6.98
N ASN A 722 4.37 18.47 7.36
CA ASN A 722 3.10 18.47 6.66
C ASN A 722 2.73 19.91 6.28
N VAL A 723 2.42 20.12 5.01
CA VAL A 723 1.98 21.43 4.51
C VAL A 723 0.66 21.23 3.78
N SER A 724 -0.36 21.99 4.15
CA SER A 724 -1.72 21.87 3.65
C SER A 724 -2.40 23.23 3.56
N HIS A 725 -3.51 23.33 2.82
CA HIS A 725 -4.36 24.53 2.83
C HIS A 725 -5.38 24.51 3.96
N TRP A 726 -5.51 23.40 4.69
CA TRP A 726 -6.54 23.22 5.71
C TRP A 726 -5.94 22.77 7.04
N LEU A 727 -6.56 23.23 8.12
CA LEU A 727 -6.26 22.71 9.46
C LEU A 727 -6.75 21.25 9.58
N PRO A 728 -6.12 20.43 10.43
CA PRO A 728 -6.57 19.06 10.69
C PRO A 728 -8.06 18.95 10.98
N LYS A 729 -8.62 19.89 11.74
CA LYS A 729 -10.05 19.92 12.08
C LYS A 729 -10.93 20.20 10.87
N GLU A 730 -10.49 21.03 9.93
CA GLU A 730 -11.25 21.35 8.72
C GLU A 730 -11.34 20.11 7.82
N ILE A 731 -10.23 19.37 7.68
CA ILE A 731 -10.19 18.09 6.96
C ILE A 731 -11.07 17.04 7.65
N GLU A 732 -10.93 16.85 8.97
CA GLU A 732 -11.64 15.82 9.75
C GLU A 732 -13.16 15.98 9.69
N ASN A 733 -13.67 17.21 9.68
CA ASN A 733 -15.10 17.52 9.69
C ASN A 733 -15.75 17.51 8.31
N THR A 734 -14.97 17.34 7.24
CA THR A 734 -15.46 17.32 5.86
C THR A 734 -15.77 15.88 5.42
N TRP A 735 -16.88 15.67 4.73
CA TRP A 735 -17.30 14.35 4.24
C TRP A 735 -16.75 14.04 2.85
N HIS A 736 -16.69 15.03 1.96
CA HIS A 736 -16.16 14.89 0.60
C HIS A 736 -15.14 15.98 0.30
N GLY A 737 -14.08 15.65 -0.41
CA GLY A 737 -13.02 16.60 -0.77
C GLY A 737 -13.54 17.87 -1.47
N LYS A 738 -14.59 17.73 -2.29
CA LYS A 738 -15.27 18.87 -2.95
C LYS A 738 -15.90 19.91 -2.00
N ASP A 739 -16.12 19.53 -0.73
CA ASP A 739 -16.77 20.36 0.29
C ASP A 739 -15.77 20.95 1.32
N LEU A 740 -14.48 20.80 1.06
CA LEU A 740 -13.43 21.47 1.85
C LEU A 740 -13.60 22.99 1.77
N PRO A 741 -13.30 23.74 2.84
CA PRO A 741 -13.41 25.19 2.86
C PRO A 741 -12.56 25.84 1.76
N PRO A 742 -12.94 27.04 1.26
CA PRO A 742 -12.08 27.80 0.34
C PRO A 742 -10.68 28.02 0.91
N VAL A 743 -9.67 27.98 0.05
CA VAL A 743 -8.27 28.22 0.42
C VAL A 743 -8.09 29.67 0.88
N THR A 744 -7.71 29.86 2.12
CA THR A 744 -7.45 31.19 2.74
C THR A 744 -6.10 31.28 3.42
N LYS A 745 -5.36 30.16 3.51
CA LYS A 745 -4.09 30.05 4.24
C LYS A 745 -3.29 28.86 3.72
N THR A 746 -2.01 28.82 4.11
CA THR A 746 -1.14 27.66 4.02
C THR A 746 -0.76 27.24 5.44
N VAL A 747 -1.15 26.08 5.87
CA VAL A 747 -0.90 25.51 7.20
C VAL A 747 0.40 24.72 7.16
N VAL A 748 1.33 25.05 8.02
CA VAL A 748 2.61 24.35 8.15
C VAL A 748 2.67 23.66 9.51
N ARG A 749 2.90 22.36 9.50
CA ARG A 749 3.16 21.55 10.69
C ARG A 749 4.59 21.05 10.66
N CYS A 750 5.43 21.59 11.55
CA CYS A 750 6.77 21.09 11.83
C CYS A 750 6.66 20.05 12.96
N ILE A 751 6.95 18.80 12.66
CA ILE A 751 6.57 17.66 13.50
C ILE A 751 7.82 16.97 14.03
N ALA A 752 7.89 16.77 15.35
CA ALA A 752 8.92 15.96 15.99
C ALA A 752 8.65 14.47 15.74
N ARG A 753 7.39 14.06 15.83
CA ARG A 753 6.95 12.69 15.54
C ARG A 753 5.44 12.63 15.36
N GLN A 754 4.99 11.99 14.30
CA GLN A 754 3.61 11.57 14.11
C GLN A 754 3.50 10.06 14.35
N GLN A 755 2.39 9.59 14.91
CA GLN A 755 2.15 8.16 15.10
C GLN A 755 1.85 7.49 13.75
N GLY A 756 2.11 6.18 13.65
CA GLY A 756 1.82 5.40 12.44
C GLY A 756 0.35 5.46 12.02
N VAL A 757 0.10 5.22 10.73
CA VAL A 757 -1.27 5.22 10.17
C VAL A 757 -1.99 3.88 10.39
N GLY A 758 -1.26 2.78 10.66
CA GLY A 758 -1.83 1.46 10.83
C GLY A 758 -2.35 0.85 9.53
N GLY A 759 -3.19 -0.18 9.65
CA GLY A 759 -3.78 -0.83 8.48
C GLY A 759 -3.88 -2.35 8.57
N TYR A 760 -3.69 -2.94 9.76
CA TYR A 760 -3.98 -4.37 9.93
C TYR A 760 -5.47 -4.67 9.69
N ASP A 761 -6.35 -3.87 10.28
CA ASP A 761 -7.78 -3.76 9.98
C ASP A 761 -8.22 -2.30 10.17
N SER A 762 -9.49 -1.96 9.87
CA SER A 762 -10.04 -0.61 10.07
C SER A 762 -11.22 -0.59 11.07
N TRP A 763 -11.35 -1.59 11.92
CA TRP A 763 -12.45 -1.72 12.89
C TRP A 763 -11.99 -1.96 14.34
N GLY A 764 -10.69 -1.92 14.62
CA GLY A 764 -10.19 -2.05 16.00
C GLY A 764 -8.70 -2.23 16.18
N ALA A 765 -7.96 -2.61 15.14
CA ALA A 765 -6.51 -2.78 15.25
C ALA A 765 -5.79 -1.43 15.33
N HIS A 766 -4.98 -1.27 16.36
CA HIS A 766 -4.06 -0.16 16.49
C HIS A 766 -2.84 -0.34 15.57
N CYS A 767 -2.18 0.76 15.22
CA CYS A 767 -0.83 0.68 14.63
C CYS A 767 0.11 -0.06 15.60
N ASN A 768 1.20 -0.63 15.07
CA ASN A 768 2.17 -1.35 15.90
C ASN A 768 2.71 -0.47 17.03
N GLU A 769 2.90 -1.06 18.22
CA GLU A 769 3.36 -0.37 19.43
C GLU A 769 4.66 0.45 19.24
N LYS A 770 5.57 0.02 18.37
CA LYS A 770 6.81 0.73 18.05
C LYS A 770 6.57 2.06 17.32
N TYR A 771 5.41 2.22 16.71
CA TYR A 771 5.01 3.41 15.96
C TYR A 771 4.05 4.32 16.71
N LYS A 772 3.70 4.01 17.95
CA LYS A 772 2.95 4.90 18.84
C LYS A 772 3.85 5.96 19.46
N ASN A 773 3.31 7.14 19.69
CA ASN A 773 3.97 8.20 20.43
C ASN A 773 3.63 8.07 21.92
N LYS A 774 4.49 7.37 22.67
CA LYS A 774 4.29 7.12 24.10
C LYS A 774 4.49 8.38 24.93
N THR A 775 3.81 8.46 26.06
CA THR A 775 3.86 9.60 26.99
C THR A 775 4.92 9.46 28.08
N ASP A 776 5.71 8.38 28.06
CA ASP A 776 6.81 8.10 29.00
C ASP A 776 8.16 8.73 28.62
N LYS A 777 8.19 9.58 27.60
CA LYS A 777 9.41 10.21 27.05
C LYS A 777 9.19 11.66 26.66
N THR A 778 10.27 12.44 26.67
CA THR A 778 10.29 13.82 26.18
C THR A 778 10.40 13.84 24.67
N TYR A 779 9.72 14.78 24.03
CA TYR A 779 9.83 15.09 22.62
C TYR A 779 10.58 16.40 22.41
N ARG A 780 11.47 16.41 21.43
CA ARG A 780 12.22 17.62 21.04
C ARG A 780 12.16 17.78 19.53
N LEU A 781 12.01 19.02 19.09
CA LEU A 781 12.07 19.42 17.70
C LEU A 781 12.91 20.69 17.61
N LYS A 782 13.96 20.68 16.79
CA LYS A 782 14.80 21.84 16.57
C LYS A 782 14.90 22.14 15.08
N PHE A 783 14.66 23.39 14.70
CA PHE A 783 14.75 23.85 13.32
C PHE A 783 15.02 25.36 13.24
N GLN A 784 15.47 25.81 12.09
CA GLN A 784 15.59 27.23 11.76
C GLN A 784 14.48 27.66 10.82
N ILE A 785 14.02 28.88 11.00
CA ILE A 785 13.25 29.65 10.02
C ILE A 785 14.18 30.68 9.43
N ARG A 786 14.39 30.67 8.11
CA ARG A 786 15.22 31.61 7.38
C ARG A 786 14.37 32.52 6.48
N PHE A 787 14.73 33.80 6.41
CA PHE A 787 13.96 34.79 5.67
C PHE A 787 14.74 35.29 4.46
#